data_3d171e7b76803b2a1d10144f67c17a0b
#
_entry.id   3d171e7b76803b2a1d10144f67c17a0b
#
_cell.length_a   1.000
_cell.length_b   1.000
_cell.length_c   1.000
_cell.angle_alpha   90.00
_cell.angle_beta   90.00
_cell.angle_gamma   90.00
#
_symmetry.space_group_name_H-M   'P 1'
#
loop_
_entity.id
_entity.type
_entity.pdbx_description
1 polymer ?
#
loop_
_entity_poly.entity_id
_entity_poly.type
_entity_poly.pdbx_seq_one_letter_code
_entity_poly.pdbx_strand_id
1 'polypeptide(L)'
;MTNLLIINEKPSQFQTFKKALGGEKGTYKGFKYTLCHSYGHLFELKEPAELVSAEKKARYSNWDDLSFYPWDYQDFKWEKRLKMGENAADAAFYQKVFSAIKQKLPGHDAVVIATDTDPSGEGDLLAWEIIEAMGWQGKVFRLNFDDSIPSIQRSFDAMTNVSNKMQNGAYLESTGREQFELLTMQLSRIAKIIAYQSDYKPNTQRIGRLKSVIVDLIYQRTKARDEYVKKPYYELKYKDHSGNIFSRKFTDGVTFRHSNKTAAEQELNAYSTSPIVIDKKEIKKQEPSSLPDLGQVGILVGKHGFKDKEILATYQAMYDKRIVSYPRTETNKIDDDQFAELLPLIDKIAKVVGVDPSLLTHRNLRKKHKTAHAEHGANRPWYNVPESLNQIRKQFGECGVAIYSEVAKAFLAILCEDYVYEKQTAHLQDYPEFKSSINIPKELNYKLVFNEDQLEEKTETDEEPTSFSASASPYIFDGANTKPSKPNKAFILNFLKRKDIGTGATRLQTLADVSQGTDALVKVIKGTYTLTYNGQVQAILCKGTMIASPTITQKLQDGMKAVKNLKMDYRKLPTSVEKIVAHDLPIIKQNAANLRLDKRLAKMKAPKPKFKDKVRGNYLGKEISFNKTWGNHTFTDLEIQDLLANKEITFQAAGKDGNRYPVSGKLAQQTFKGKQYYGFQLNKEKLQQYLEEKKAKDPNRVFCTFEGQNISFKRIWGGHRFTDEEIQKLIQGEKISFSMTSKRGSTYTVTGK
;
A
#
# COMPACT_ATOMS: atom_id res chain seq x y z
N MET A 1 -19.57 42.21 -9.32
CA MET A 1 -18.66 41.09 -9.74
C MET A 1 -18.54 40.18 -8.54
N THR A 2 -18.95 38.93 -8.69
CA THR A 2 -18.94 37.92 -7.57
C THR A 2 -17.50 37.65 -7.11
N ASN A 3 -17.27 37.74 -5.81
CA ASN A 3 -15.98 37.51 -5.18
C ASN A 3 -15.88 36.10 -4.63
N LEU A 4 -14.94 35.29 -5.14
CA LEU A 4 -14.79 33.85 -4.88
C LEU A 4 -13.61 33.57 -3.96
N LEU A 5 -13.82 32.81 -2.88
CA LEU A 5 -12.75 32.15 -2.13
C LEU A 5 -12.53 30.74 -2.70
N ILE A 6 -11.41 30.50 -3.36
CA ILE A 6 -11.09 29.22 -4.01
C ILE A 6 -10.19 28.40 -3.10
N ILE A 7 -10.68 27.21 -2.68
CA ILE A 7 -9.98 26.31 -1.77
C ILE A 7 -9.34 25.17 -2.56
N ASN A 8 -8.02 25.13 -2.61
CA ASN A 8 -7.23 24.04 -3.19
C ASN A 8 -6.88 22.99 -2.13
N GLU A 9 -6.66 21.75 -2.55
CA GLU A 9 -6.35 20.64 -1.64
C GLU A 9 -4.95 20.72 -1.04
N LYS A 10 -3.97 21.19 -1.83
CA LYS A 10 -2.54 21.14 -1.49
C LYS A 10 -1.74 22.30 -2.09
N PRO A 11 -0.55 22.60 -1.55
CA PRO A 11 0.28 23.72 -2.04
C PRO A 11 0.66 23.62 -3.53
N SER A 12 0.92 22.42 -4.06
CA SER A 12 1.27 22.22 -5.46
C SER A 12 0.14 22.63 -6.39
N GLN A 13 -1.09 22.30 -6.04
CA GLN A 13 -2.30 22.66 -6.77
C GLN A 13 -2.55 24.18 -6.72
N PHE A 14 -2.41 24.78 -5.54
CA PHE A 14 -2.46 26.23 -5.37
C PHE A 14 -1.48 26.95 -6.30
N GLN A 15 -0.25 26.47 -6.44
CA GLN A 15 0.74 27.08 -7.35
C GLN A 15 0.30 26.97 -8.82
N THR A 16 -0.42 25.91 -9.20
CA THR A 16 -0.94 25.79 -10.57
C THR A 16 -2.08 26.75 -10.81
N PHE A 17 -3.02 26.83 -9.87
CA PHE A 17 -4.09 27.81 -9.94
C PHE A 17 -3.53 29.24 -10.03
N LYS A 18 -2.53 29.57 -9.21
CA LYS A 18 -1.83 30.86 -9.25
C LYS A 18 -1.26 31.17 -10.64
N LYS A 19 -0.66 30.19 -11.30
CA LYS A 19 -0.14 30.32 -12.68
C LYS A 19 -1.27 30.42 -13.68
N ALA A 20 -2.31 29.59 -13.57
CA ALA A 20 -3.44 29.54 -14.51
C ALA A 20 -4.27 30.82 -14.51
N LEU A 21 -4.40 31.49 -13.36
CA LEU A 21 -5.23 32.67 -13.17
C LEU A 21 -4.43 33.98 -13.12
N GLY A 22 -3.10 33.92 -13.11
CA GLY A 22 -2.22 35.09 -13.13
C GLY A 22 -1.87 35.67 -11.76
N GLY A 23 -2.26 35.03 -10.64
CA GLY A 23 -1.95 35.50 -9.28
C GLY A 23 -2.69 34.77 -8.18
N GLU A 24 -2.37 35.10 -6.92
CA GLU A 24 -3.09 34.60 -5.75
C GLU A 24 -4.46 35.27 -5.57
N LYS A 25 -4.57 36.51 -6.04
CA LYS A 25 -5.79 37.32 -6.05
C LYS A 25 -5.88 38.03 -7.40
N GLY A 26 -7.09 38.24 -7.89
CA GLY A 26 -7.27 38.90 -9.15
C GLY A 26 -8.70 38.84 -9.67
N THR A 27 -8.81 38.98 -10.98
CA THR A 27 -10.06 38.84 -11.71
C THR A 27 -9.86 37.86 -12.85
N TYR A 28 -10.76 36.90 -12.98
CA TYR A 28 -10.73 35.90 -14.05
C TYR A 28 -12.16 35.61 -14.52
N LYS A 29 -12.41 35.62 -15.83
CA LYS A 29 -13.73 35.37 -16.46
C LYS A 29 -14.92 36.06 -15.74
N GLY A 30 -14.77 37.33 -15.34
CA GLY A 30 -15.84 38.09 -14.69
C GLY A 30 -16.01 37.85 -13.20
N PHE A 31 -15.17 37.05 -12.56
CA PHE A 31 -15.14 36.81 -11.10
C PHE A 31 -13.91 37.49 -10.47
N LYS A 32 -14.08 38.11 -9.31
CA LYS A 32 -12.96 38.36 -8.42
C LYS A 32 -12.63 37.07 -7.68
N TYR A 33 -11.36 36.81 -7.36
CA TYR A 33 -10.99 35.61 -6.64
C TYR A 33 -9.85 35.85 -5.66
N THR A 34 -9.84 34.99 -4.62
CA THR A 34 -8.72 34.80 -3.70
C THR A 34 -8.45 33.32 -3.59
N LEU A 35 -7.18 32.87 -3.74
CA LEU A 35 -6.77 31.49 -3.59
C LEU A 35 -6.38 31.21 -2.14
N CYS A 36 -6.72 30.02 -1.66
CA CYS A 36 -6.16 29.42 -0.46
C CYS A 36 -5.96 27.90 -0.67
N HIS A 37 -5.28 27.24 0.23
CA HIS A 37 -5.08 25.78 0.14
C HIS A 37 -5.07 25.12 1.51
N SER A 38 -5.42 23.85 1.51
CA SER A 38 -5.25 22.93 2.61
C SER A 38 -3.93 22.14 2.48
N TYR A 39 -3.78 21.11 3.28
CA TYR A 39 -2.76 20.05 3.21
C TYR A 39 -3.45 18.68 3.32
N GLY A 40 -4.40 18.42 2.41
CA GLY A 40 -5.30 17.28 2.53
C GLY A 40 -6.34 17.50 3.63
N HIS A 41 -6.91 16.42 4.18
CA HIS A 41 -7.88 16.48 5.27
C HIS A 41 -7.31 17.15 6.52
N LEU A 42 -7.97 18.20 6.98
CA LEU A 42 -7.69 18.86 8.27
C LEU A 42 -8.53 18.27 9.41
N PHE A 43 -9.63 17.61 9.08
CA PHE A 43 -10.57 17.05 10.03
C PHE A 43 -10.54 15.53 10.02
N GLU A 44 -11.01 14.93 11.10
CA GLU A 44 -11.18 13.49 11.27
C GLU A 44 -12.45 13.21 12.08
N LEU A 45 -13.08 12.05 11.88
CA LEU A 45 -14.15 11.60 12.77
C LEU A 45 -13.62 11.42 14.20
N LYS A 46 -14.43 11.79 15.19
CA LYS A 46 -14.15 11.46 16.58
C LYS A 46 -14.13 9.94 16.79
N GLU A 47 -13.55 9.50 17.89
CA GLU A 47 -13.56 8.08 18.26
C GLU A 47 -15.00 7.60 18.57
N PRO A 48 -15.34 6.31 18.37
CA PRO A 48 -16.69 5.81 18.58
C PRO A 48 -17.33 6.17 19.92
N ALA A 49 -16.57 6.12 21.01
CA ALA A 49 -17.06 6.51 22.33
C ALA A 49 -17.30 8.02 22.51
N GLU A 50 -16.79 8.84 21.61
CA GLU A 50 -17.00 10.30 21.59
C GLU A 50 -18.16 10.70 20.66
N LEU A 51 -18.60 9.78 19.79
CA LEU A 51 -19.69 9.99 18.83
C LEU A 51 -21.07 9.60 19.39
N VAL A 52 -21.14 9.02 20.59
CA VAL A 52 -22.38 8.59 21.24
C VAL A 52 -22.74 9.50 22.41
N SER A 53 -23.99 9.40 22.92
CA SER A 53 -24.41 10.15 24.10
C SER A 53 -23.56 9.82 25.33
N ALA A 54 -23.51 10.73 26.29
CA ALA A 54 -22.76 10.54 27.55
C ALA A 54 -23.14 9.25 28.29
N GLU A 55 -24.40 8.88 28.27
CA GLU A 55 -24.94 7.65 28.89
C GLU A 55 -24.38 6.38 28.21
N LYS A 56 -24.20 6.41 26.89
CA LYS A 56 -23.70 5.27 26.10
C LYS A 56 -22.18 5.19 26.08
N LYS A 57 -21.48 6.27 26.45
CA LYS A 57 -20.02 6.39 26.35
C LYS A 57 -19.25 5.26 27.04
N ALA A 58 -19.67 4.87 28.25
CA ALA A 58 -19.04 3.79 29.00
C ALA A 58 -19.11 2.45 28.22
N ARG A 59 -20.28 2.17 27.65
CA ARG A 59 -20.52 0.97 26.84
C ARG A 59 -19.64 0.95 25.59
N TYR A 60 -19.59 2.05 24.82
CA TYR A 60 -18.75 2.14 23.61
C TYR A 60 -17.24 2.24 23.89
N SER A 61 -16.85 2.46 25.15
CA SER A 61 -15.47 2.37 25.62
C SER A 61 -15.06 0.96 26.03
N ASN A 62 -16.01 0.08 26.39
CA ASN A 62 -15.76 -1.32 26.74
C ASN A 62 -15.75 -2.20 25.48
N TRP A 63 -14.55 -2.48 24.97
CA TRP A 63 -14.37 -3.19 23.73
C TRP A 63 -14.33 -4.71 23.87
N ASP A 64 -14.25 -5.24 25.08
CA ASP A 64 -14.00 -6.66 25.35
C ASP A 64 -15.32 -7.47 25.47
N ASP A 65 -16.46 -6.80 25.54
CA ASP A 65 -17.78 -7.44 25.61
C ASP A 65 -18.34 -7.74 24.20
N LEU A 66 -18.28 -9.02 23.84
CA LEU A 66 -18.80 -9.48 22.53
C LEU A 66 -20.32 -9.40 22.39
N SER A 67 -21.08 -9.31 23.49
CA SER A 67 -22.54 -9.17 23.46
C SER A 67 -22.98 -7.80 22.96
N PHE A 68 -22.03 -6.86 22.92
CA PHE A 68 -22.25 -5.48 22.53
C PHE A 68 -22.17 -5.23 21.02
N TYR A 69 -21.81 -6.22 20.25
CA TYR A 69 -21.75 -6.14 18.79
C TYR A 69 -22.96 -6.82 18.13
N PRO A 70 -23.51 -6.29 17.03
CA PRO A 70 -23.09 -5.08 16.30
C PRO A 70 -23.47 -3.78 17.02
N TRP A 71 -22.73 -2.72 16.71
CA TRP A 71 -23.08 -1.37 17.13
C TRP A 71 -24.27 -0.85 16.33
N ASP A 72 -25.17 -0.12 16.97
CA ASP A 72 -26.31 0.54 16.33
C ASP A 72 -25.84 1.84 15.66
N TYR A 73 -26.07 1.95 14.35
CA TYR A 73 -25.75 3.17 13.58
C TYR A 73 -26.47 4.41 14.15
N GLN A 74 -27.68 4.27 14.69
CA GLN A 74 -28.49 5.36 15.20
C GLN A 74 -27.90 5.98 16.50
N ASP A 75 -27.03 5.27 17.17
CA ASP A 75 -26.37 5.79 18.39
C ASP A 75 -25.35 6.88 18.09
N PHE A 76 -24.88 6.97 16.84
CA PHE A 76 -23.75 7.83 16.46
C PHE A 76 -24.22 9.23 16.05
N LYS A 77 -23.65 10.26 16.69
CA LYS A 77 -23.65 11.65 16.24
C LYS A 77 -22.37 11.89 15.44
N TRP A 78 -22.50 11.92 14.12
CA TRP A 78 -21.36 12.00 13.20
C TRP A 78 -20.67 13.36 13.25
N GLU A 79 -19.81 13.55 14.23
CA GLU A 79 -19.07 14.77 14.46
C GLU A 79 -17.59 14.60 14.10
N LYS A 80 -17.02 15.67 13.57
CA LYS A 80 -15.59 15.74 13.26
C LYS A 80 -14.86 16.70 14.20
N ARG A 81 -13.56 16.52 14.31
CA ARG A 81 -12.64 17.43 15.00
C ARG A 81 -11.45 17.72 14.11
N LEU A 82 -10.74 18.82 14.37
CA LEU A 82 -9.42 19.03 13.79
C LEU A 82 -8.49 17.87 14.16
N LYS A 83 -7.68 17.44 13.22
CA LYS A 83 -6.71 16.38 13.45
C LYS A 83 -5.76 16.73 14.58
N MET A 84 -5.58 15.79 15.49
CA MET A 84 -4.64 15.93 16.62
C MET A 84 -3.20 15.58 16.21
N GLY A 85 -3.04 14.85 15.09
CA GLY A 85 -1.77 14.32 14.66
C GLY A 85 -1.12 13.38 15.66
N GLU A 86 0.19 13.21 15.57
CA GLU A 86 0.93 12.36 16.50
C GLU A 86 1.43 13.09 17.74
N ASN A 87 1.51 14.43 17.70
CA ASN A 87 2.05 15.28 18.76
C ASN A 87 1.43 16.69 18.71
N ALA A 88 1.77 17.51 19.71
CA ALA A 88 1.25 18.88 19.82
C ALA A 88 1.63 19.79 18.65
N ALA A 89 2.79 19.57 18.01
CA ALA A 89 3.21 20.36 16.85
C ALA A 89 2.33 20.07 15.64
N ASP A 90 1.95 18.80 15.43
CA ASP A 90 1.01 18.42 14.37
C ASP A 90 -0.35 19.07 14.58
N ALA A 91 -0.89 19.02 15.80
CA ALA A 91 -2.16 19.65 16.14
C ALA A 91 -2.12 21.18 15.88
N ALA A 92 -1.03 21.84 16.31
CA ALA A 92 -0.83 23.27 16.07
C ALA A 92 -0.73 23.59 14.58
N PHE A 93 -0.10 22.71 13.77
CA PHE A 93 -0.03 22.86 12.33
C PHE A 93 -1.42 22.83 11.69
N TYR A 94 -2.26 21.83 11.98
CA TYR A 94 -3.63 21.75 11.44
C TYR A 94 -4.46 22.97 11.85
N GLN A 95 -4.36 23.41 13.11
CA GLN A 95 -5.02 24.60 13.60
C GLN A 95 -4.56 25.87 12.84
N LYS A 96 -3.27 26.03 12.60
CA LYS A 96 -2.69 27.15 11.83
C LYS A 96 -3.22 27.19 10.40
N VAL A 97 -3.22 26.03 9.72
CA VAL A 97 -3.70 25.92 8.33
C VAL A 97 -5.18 26.30 8.25
N PHE A 98 -6.02 25.72 9.12
CA PHE A 98 -7.44 26.02 9.16
C PHE A 98 -7.72 27.49 9.45
N SER A 99 -7.02 28.07 10.44
CA SER A 99 -7.17 29.50 10.79
C SER A 99 -6.79 30.42 9.64
N ALA A 100 -5.74 30.08 8.88
CA ALA A 100 -5.32 30.85 7.71
C ALA A 100 -6.35 30.83 6.57
N ILE A 101 -7.05 29.70 6.37
CA ILE A 101 -8.16 29.61 5.41
C ILE A 101 -9.36 30.44 5.92
N LYS A 102 -9.75 30.27 7.17
CA LYS A 102 -10.89 30.97 7.80
C LYS A 102 -10.72 32.49 7.79
N GLN A 103 -9.50 32.99 8.03
CA GLN A 103 -9.20 34.43 8.01
C GLN A 103 -9.39 35.06 6.62
N LYS A 104 -9.32 34.29 5.53
CA LYS A 104 -9.58 34.77 4.17
C LYS A 104 -11.07 34.83 3.82
N LEU A 105 -11.96 34.21 4.62
CA LEU A 105 -13.39 34.09 4.30
C LEU A 105 -14.16 35.42 4.21
N PRO A 106 -13.94 36.41 5.11
CA PRO A 106 -14.71 37.64 5.11
C PRO A 106 -14.63 38.40 3.76
N GLY A 107 -15.75 38.96 3.33
CA GLY A 107 -15.85 39.76 2.08
C GLY A 107 -15.95 38.94 0.80
N HIS A 108 -16.12 37.63 0.87
CA HIS A 108 -16.40 36.76 -0.27
C HIS A 108 -17.91 36.46 -0.40
N ASP A 109 -18.41 36.37 -1.63
CA ASP A 109 -19.81 36.08 -1.95
C ASP A 109 -20.06 34.58 -2.11
N ALA A 110 -19.02 33.82 -2.41
CA ALA A 110 -19.10 32.38 -2.60
C ALA A 110 -17.76 31.69 -2.27
N VAL A 111 -17.84 30.42 -1.89
CA VAL A 111 -16.70 29.50 -1.75
C VAL A 111 -16.66 28.57 -2.94
N VAL A 112 -15.47 28.30 -3.46
CA VAL A 112 -15.27 27.38 -4.59
C VAL A 112 -14.42 26.19 -4.13
N ILE A 113 -14.96 25.02 -4.29
CA ILE A 113 -14.25 23.75 -4.11
C ILE A 113 -13.37 23.54 -5.34
N ALA A 114 -12.06 23.60 -5.13
CA ALA A 114 -11.04 23.36 -6.15
C ALA A 114 -10.00 22.36 -5.61
N THR A 115 -10.49 21.28 -5.04
CA THR A 115 -9.73 20.11 -4.60
C THR A 115 -9.65 19.08 -5.71
N ASP A 116 -8.82 18.03 -5.57
CA ASP A 116 -8.69 16.97 -6.57
C ASP A 116 -10.07 16.40 -6.95
N THR A 117 -10.27 16.16 -8.24
CA THR A 117 -11.46 15.48 -8.74
C THR A 117 -11.25 13.97 -8.60
N ASP A 118 -11.27 13.49 -7.35
CA ASP A 118 -11.03 12.09 -7.02
C ASP A 118 -12.29 11.24 -7.32
N PRO A 119 -12.15 10.10 -8.03
CA PRO A 119 -13.27 9.20 -8.31
C PRO A 119 -14.06 8.75 -7.07
N SER A 120 -13.42 8.73 -5.90
CA SER A 120 -14.03 8.34 -4.64
C SER A 120 -14.69 9.48 -3.86
N GLY A 121 -14.71 10.72 -4.40
CA GLY A 121 -15.31 11.89 -3.77
C GLY A 121 -14.54 12.45 -2.57
N GLU A 122 -13.30 12.02 -2.36
CA GLU A 122 -12.48 12.42 -1.21
C GLU A 122 -12.22 13.93 -1.18
N GLY A 123 -11.94 14.53 -2.36
CA GLY A 123 -11.71 15.98 -2.46
C GLY A 123 -12.95 16.81 -2.09
N ASP A 124 -14.14 16.35 -2.44
CA ASP A 124 -15.38 17.02 -2.06
C ASP A 124 -15.64 16.94 -0.56
N LEU A 125 -15.44 15.76 0.06
CA LEU A 125 -15.57 15.57 1.51
C LEU A 125 -14.61 16.52 2.27
N LEU A 126 -13.33 16.52 1.88
CA LEU A 126 -12.30 17.38 2.45
C LEU A 126 -12.69 18.87 2.42
N ALA A 127 -13.18 19.32 1.28
CA ALA A 127 -13.56 20.72 1.13
C ALA A 127 -14.79 21.08 1.99
N TRP A 128 -15.81 20.21 2.02
CA TRP A 128 -17.00 20.42 2.82
C TRP A 128 -16.70 20.41 4.33
N GLU A 129 -15.77 19.60 4.81
CA GLU A 129 -15.31 19.65 6.20
C GLU A 129 -14.79 21.03 6.59
N ILE A 130 -14.00 21.65 5.72
CA ILE A 130 -13.46 23.01 5.91
C ILE A 130 -14.58 24.04 5.86
N ILE A 131 -15.46 23.96 4.86
CA ILE A 131 -16.56 24.90 4.65
C ILE A 131 -17.50 24.92 5.84
N GLU A 132 -17.89 23.75 6.36
CA GLU A 132 -18.76 23.61 7.53
C GLU A 132 -18.09 24.14 8.80
N ALA A 133 -16.83 23.80 9.01
CA ALA A 133 -16.08 24.25 10.19
C ALA A 133 -15.83 25.78 10.18
N MET A 134 -15.81 26.41 8.99
CA MET A 134 -15.78 27.88 8.86
C MET A 134 -17.12 28.52 9.22
N GLY A 135 -18.22 27.75 9.24
CA GLY A 135 -19.59 28.26 9.47
C GLY A 135 -20.20 28.93 8.23
N TRP A 136 -19.70 28.60 7.02
CA TRP A 136 -20.20 29.20 5.77
C TRP A 136 -21.60 28.70 5.42
N GLN A 137 -22.51 29.62 5.09
CA GLN A 137 -23.91 29.34 4.70
C GLN A 137 -24.26 29.90 3.30
N GLY A 138 -23.29 30.50 2.63
CA GLY A 138 -23.48 31.10 1.32
C GLY A 138 -23.34 30.10 0.17
N LYS A 139 -23.22 30.63 -1.05
CA LYS A 139 -23.07 29.82 -2.26
C LYS A 139 -21.76 29.01 -2.23
N VAL A 140 -21.82 27.77 -2.71
CA VAL A 140 -20.67 26.90 -2.90
C VAL A 140 -20.68 26.39 -4.33
N PHE A 141 -19.54 26.52 -5.01
CA PHE A 141 -19.34 26.03 -6.37
C PHE A 141 -18.25 24.98 -6.41
N ARG A 142 -18.23 24.15 -7.46
CA ARG A 142 -17.23 23.11 -7.72
C ARG A 142 -16.59 23.33 -9.07
N LEU A 143 -15.25 23.28 -9.12
CA LEU A 143 -14.45 23.22 -10.34
C LEU A 143 -13.94 21.79 -10.51
N ASN A 144 -14.26 21.17 -11.64
CA ASN A 144 -13.71 19.86 -12.03
C ASN A 144 -12.58 20.07 -13.03
N PHE A 145 -11.41 19.56 -12.76
CA PHE A 145 -10.20 19.79 -13.55
C PHE A 145 -9.17 18.66 -13.34
N ASP A 146 -8.19 18.56 -14.23
CA ASP A 146 -7.04 17.65 -14.16
C ASP A 146 -5.81 18.44 -13.81
N ASP A 147 -5.57 19.24 -13.00
CA ASP A 147 -4.36 19.99 -12.61
C ASP A 147 -3.52 20.59 -13.77
N SER A 148 -4.01 20.56 -15.03
CA SER A 148 -3.40 21.30 -16.13
C SER A 148 -3.88 22.75 -16.18
N ILE A 149 -3.03 23.67 -16.64
CA ILE A 149 -3.42 25.08 -16.78
C ILE A 149 -4.65 25.22 -17.71
N PRO A 150 -4.69 24.59 -18.90
CA PRO A 150 -5.86 24.69 -19.77
C PRO A 150 -7.12 24.09 -19.14
N SER A 151 -7.02 22.96 -18.45
CA SER A 151 -8.16 22.34 -17.78
C SER A 151 -8.71 23.21 -16.65
N ILE A 152 -7.84 23.78 -15.81
CA ILE A 152 -8.23 24.75 -14.78
C ILE A 152 -8.96 25.94 -15.40
N GLN A 153 -8.45 26.50 -16.50
CA GLN A 153 -9.07 27.63 -17.18
C GLN A 153 -10.43 27.27 -17.77
N ARG A 154 -10.59 26.11 -18.37
CA ARG A 154 -11.88 25.62 -18.92
C ARG A 154 -12.87 25.31 -17.80
N SER A 155 -12.44 24.83 -16.63
CA SER A 155 -13.33 24.47 -15.54
C SER A 155 -14.19 25.61 -15.00
N PHE A 156 -13.76 26.89 -15.19
CA PHE A 156 -14.57 28.06 -14.85
C PHE A 156 -15.83 28.21 -15.73
N ASP A 157 -15.81 27.72 -16.98
CA ASP A 157 -16.97 27.75 -17.87
C ASP A 157 -18.01 26.68 -17.50
N ALA A 158 -17.55 25.62 -16.82
CA ALA A 158 -18.36 24.50 -16.39
C ALA A 158 -18.52 24.41 -14.84
N MET A 159 -18.34 25.55 -14.16
CA MET A 159 -18.46 25.65 -12.71
C MET A 159 -19.88 25.29 -12.25
N THR A 160 -20.00 24.28 -11.37
CA THR A 160 -21.28 23.78 -10.90
C THR A 160 -21.65 24.32 -9.51
N ASN A 161 -22.92 24.61 -9.29
CA ASN A 161 -23.42 24.98 -7.97
C ASN A 161 -23.65 23.72 -7.14
N VAL A 162 -22.94 23.60 -6.01
CA VAL A 162 -23.03 22.48 -5.08
C VAL A 162 -23.43 22.95 -3.66
N SER A 163 -24.06 24.12 -3.54
CA SER A 163 -24.46 24.69 -2.24
C SER A 163 -25.30 23.74 -1.38
N ASN A 164 -26.09 22.88 -2.01
CA ASN A 164 -26.79 21.81 -1.32
C ASN A 164 -25.90 20.56 -1.31
N LYS A 165 -25.12 20.35 -0.23
CA LYS A 165 -24.25 19.19 -0.10
C LYS A 165 -25.00 17.85 -0.17
N MET A 166 -26.29 17.82 0.19
CA MET A 166 -27.14 16.62 0.08
C MET A 166 -27.52 16.25 -1.35
N GLN A 167 -27.18 17.10 -2.32
CA GLN A 167 -27.25 16.82 -3.76
C GLN A 167 -25.87 16.68 -4.40
N ASN A 168 -24.80 16.74 -3.62
CA ASN A 168 -23.44 16.45 -4.07
C ASN A 168 -23.12 14.95 -3.87
N GLY A 169 -23.29 14.18 -4.93
CA GLY A 169 -23.08 12.72 -4.86
C GLY A 169 -21.67 12.31 -4.46
N ALA A 170 -20.64 13.06 -4.86
CA ALA A 170 -19.24 12.78 -4.48
C ALA A 170 -19.03 12.95 -2.96
N TYR A 171 -19.57 14.03 -2.38
CA TYR A 171 -19.58 14.26 -0.93
C TYR A 171 -20.31 13.12 -0.19
N LEU A 172 -21.50 12.74 -0.67
CA LEU A 172 -22.31 11.70 -0.03
C LEU A 172 -21.65 10.32 -0.10
N GLU A 173 -21.06 9.97 -1.25
CA GLU A 173 -20.30 8.72 -1.42
C GLU A 173 -19.17 8.64 -0.40
N SER A 174 -18.36 9.69 -0.32
CA SER A 174 -17.20 9.74 0.57
C SER A 174 -17.61 9.72 2.05
N THR A 175 -18.66 10.47 2.41
CA THR A 175 -19.24 10.46 3.76
C THR A 175 -19.73 9.08 4.16
N GLY A 176 -20.54 8.43 3.30
CA GLY A 176 -21.04 7.08 3.57
C GLY A 176 -19.92 6.04 3.69
N ARG A 177 -18.88 6.16 2.88
CA ARG A 177 -17.68 5.32 2.95
C ARG A 177 -16.92 5.52 4.24
N GLU A 178 -16.66 6.75 4.66
CA GLU A 178 -15.94 7.06 5.89
C GLU A 178 -16.65 6.47 7.12
N GLN A 179 -17.97 6.66 7.21
CA GLN A 179 -18.80 6.08 8.27
C GLN A 179 -18.81 4.55 8.23
N PHE A 180 -18.91 3.96 7.04
CA PHE A 180 -18.82 2.51 6.84
C PHE A 180 -17.49 1.96 7.35
N GLU A 181 -16.38 2.60 7.02
CA GLU A 181 -15.04 2.15 7.41
C GLU A 181 -14.82 2.28 8.92
N LEU A 182 -15.31 3.35 9.54
CA LEU A 182 -15.27 3.49 10.99
C LEU A 182 -16.05 2.37 11.69
N LEU A 183 -17.28 2.09 11.26
CA LEU A 183 -18.08 1.03 11.87
C LEU A 183 -17.49 -0.36 11.61
N THR A 184 -16.89 -0.59 10.44
CA THR A 184 -16.26 -1.88 10.11
C THR A 184 -15.10 -2.24 11.03
N MET A 185 -14.50 -1.28 11.74
CA MET A 185 -13.45 -1.54 12.74
C MET A 185 -13.89 -2.50 13.86
N GLN A 186 -15.21 -2.64 14.10
CA GLN A 186 -15.79 -3.60 15.04
C GLN A 186 -15.27 -5.03 14.75
N LEU A 187 -15.24 -5.44 13.49
CA LEU A 187 -14.78 -6.78 13.09
C LEU A 187 -13.32 -7.02 13.48
N SER A 188 -12.47 -5.99 13.40
CA SER A 188 -11.08 -6.10 13.84
C SER A 188 -10.97 -6.31 15.35
N ARG A 189 -11.84 -5.67 16.13
CA ARG A 189 -11.92 -5.85 17.59
C ARG A 189 -12.44 -7.23 17.95
N ILE A 190 -13.56 -7.64 17.34
CA ILE A 190 -14.18 -8.96 17.53
C ILE A 190 -13.17 -10.06 17.27
N ALA A 191 -12.48 -10.02 16.11
CA ALA A 191 -11.49 -11.03 15.76
C ALA A 191 -10.32 -11.07 16.74
N LYS A 192 -9.86 -9.91 17.22
CA LYS A 192 -8.80 -9.83 18.23
C LYS A 192 -9.21 -10.44 19.55
N ILE A 193 -10.41 -10.10 20.04
CA ILE A 193 -10.96 -10.67 21.30
C ILE A 193 -11.05 -12.19 21.21
N ILE A 194 -11.64 -12.70 20.11
CA ILE A 194 -11.84 -14.12 19.90
C ILE A 194 -10.47 -14.85 19.77
N ALA A 195 -9.48 -14.25 19.09
CA ALA A 195 -8.13 -14.79 19.03
C ALA A 195 -7.53 -14.93 20.44
N TYR A 196 -7.65 -13.87 21.27
CA TYR A 196 -7.11 -13.87 22.65
C TYR A 196 -7.82 -14.88 23.54
N GLN A 197 -9.13 -15.02 23.43
CA GLN A 197 -9.90 -16.07 24.14
C GLN A 197 -9.52 -17.49 23.74
N SER A 198 -8.90 -17.64 22.56
CA SER A 198 -8.41 -18.92 22.01
C SER A 198 -6.90 -19.11 22.20
N ASP A 199 -6.24 -18.33 23.08
CA ASP A 199 -4.80 -18.34 23.38
C ASP A 199 -3.88 -17.92 22.21
N TYR A 200 -4.43 -17.27 21.18
CA TYR A 200 -3.66 -16.65 20.10
C TYR A 200 -3.56 -15.14 20.32
N LYS A 201 -2.35 -14.60 20.25
CA LYS A 201 -2.09 -13.19 20.62
C LYS A 201 -1.56 -12.38 19.44
N PRO A 202 -2.40 -12.09 18.41
CA PRO A 202 -2.00 -11.17 17.36
C PRO A 202 -1.91 -9.72 17.89
N ASN A 203 -0.88 -8.98 17.48
CA ASN A 203 -0.76 -7.57 17.87
C ASN A 203 -1.90 -6.74 17.30
N THR A 204 -2.33 -7.07 16.08
CA THR A 204 -3.39 -6.37 15.35
C THR A 204 -4.21 -7.32 14.50
N GLN A 205 -5.44 -6.92 14.25
CA GLN A 205 -6.31 -7.39 13.18
C GLN A 205 -6.75 -6.18 12.37
N ARG A 206 -6.73 -6.28 11.04
CA ARG A 206 -7.11 -5.18 10.14
C ARG A 206 -8.15 -5.69 9.15
N ILE A 207 -9.38 -5.83 9.64
CA ILE A 207 -10.49 -6.36 8.84
C ILE A 207 -11.18 -5.19 8.13
N GLY A 208 -11.40 -5.35 6.83
CA GLY A 208 -12.03 -4.35 5.98
C GLY A 208 -12.16 -4.86 4.56
N ARG A 209 -12.93 -4.17 3.73
CA ARG A 209 -13.35 -4.57 2.38
C ARG A 209 -12.26 -5.19 1.50
N LEU A 210 -11.18 -4.46 1.21
CA LEU A 210 -10.08 -4.93 0.37
C LEU A 210 -9.05 -5.73 1.17
N LYS A 211 -8.74 -5.31 2.39
CA LYS A 211 -7.71 -5.94 3.22
C LYS A 211 -8.02 -7.39 3.49
N SER A 212 -9.28 -7.70 3.86
CA SER A 212 -9.71 -9.07 4.15
C SER A 212 -9.70 -9.95 2.90
N VAL A 213 -10.12 -9.41 1.75
CA VAL A 213 -10.08 -10.13 0.46
C VAL A 213 -8.63 -10.48 0.06
N ILE A 214 -7.69 -9.55 0.20
CA ILE A 214 -6.26 -9.78 -0.11
C ILE A 214 -5.68 -10.87 0.81
N VAL A 215 -5.96 -10.78 2.11
CA VAL A 215 -5.47 -11.75 3.11
C VAL A 215 -6.03 -13.14 2.83
N ASP A 216 -7.33 -13.27 2.58
CA ASP A 216 -7.96 -14.55 2.24
C ASP A 216 -7.42 -15.12 0.91
N LEU A 217 -7.27 -14.30 -0.12
CA LEU A 217 -6.72 -14.71 -1.41
C LEU A 217 -5.30 -15.32 -1.28
N ILE A 218 -4.44 -14.68 -0.47
CA ILE A 218 -3.09 -15.19 -0.20
C ILE A 218 -3.16 -16.49 0.59
N TYR A 219 -4.05 -16.58 1.58
CA TYR A 219 -4.26 -17.79 2.37
C TYR A 219 -4.69 -18.96 1.50
N GLN A 220 -5.76 -18.80 0.72
CA GLN A 220 -6.30 -19.84 -0.15
C GLN A 220 -5.27 -20.31 -1.19
N ARG A 221 -4.57 -19.37 -1.82
CA ARG A 221 -3.53 -19.71 -2.81
C ARG A 221 -2.37 -20.48 -2.19
N THR A 222 -1.96 -20.07 -1.00
CA THR A 222 -0.89 -20.73 -0.26
C THR A 222 -1.30 -22.13 0.18
N LYS A 223 -2.50 -22.27 0.72
CA LYS A 223 -3.07 -23.56 1.12
C LYS A 223 -3.17 -24.54 -0.07
N ALA A 224 -3.75 -24.08 -1.17
CA ALA A 224 -3.87 -24.88 -2.39
C ALA A 224 -2.50 -25.35 -2.92
N ARG A 225 -1.45 -24.53 -2.74
CA ARG A 225 -0.08 -24.91 -3.11
C ARG A 225 0.53 -25.95 -2.17
N ASP A 226 0.27 -25.84 -0.86
CA ASP A 226 0.82 -26.76 0.14
C ASP A 226 0.13 -28.13 0.08
N GLU A 227 -1.17 -28.13 -0.18
CA GLU A 227 -2.00 -29.33 -0.32
C GLU A 227 -1.96 -29.93 -1.73
N TYR A 228 -1.15 -29.33 -2.64
CA TYR A 228 -1.04 -29.82 -4.01
C TYR A 228 -0.44 -31.22 -4.04
N VAL A 229 -1.16 -32.10 -4.70
CA VAL A 229 -0.72 -33.45 -5.04
C VAL A 229 -0.53 -33.53 -6.56
N LYS A 230 0.65 -33.91 -7.02
CA LYS A 230 0.93 -34.15 -8.43
C LYS A 230 0.08 -35.32 -8.93
N LYS A 231 -0.78 -35.07 -9.90
CA LYS A 231 -1.57 -36.08 -10.59
C LYS A 231 -1.05 -36.17 -12.02
N PRO A 232 -0.31 -37.20 -12.37
CA PRO A 232 0.19 -37.38 -13.73
C PRO A 232 -0.97 -37.70 -14.67
N TYR A 233 -0.79 -37.34 -15.93
CA TYR A 233 -1.64 -37.79 -17.02
C TYR A 233 -0.81 -37.95 -18.29
N TYR A 234 -1.29 -38.79 -19.20
CA TYR A 234 -0.65 -39.12 -20.45
C TYR A 234 -1.63 -38.79 -21.58
N GLU A 235 -1.13 -38.08 -22.61
CA GLU A 235 -1.97 -37.60 -23.71
C GLU A 235 -1.22 -37.81 -25.03
N LEU A 236 -1.89 -38.41 -26.03
CA LEU A 236 -1.34 -38.50 -27.36
C LEU A 236 -1.33 -37.13 -28.02
N LYS A 237 -0.19 -36.73 -28.50
CA LYS A 237 0.05 -35.51 -29.29
C LYS A 237 0.94 -35.82 -30.45
N TYR A 238 1.04 -34.88 -31.39
CA TYR A 238 1.99 -34.95 -32.47
C TYR A 238 2.98 -33.79 -32.37
N LYS A 239 4.20 -34.06 -32.84
CA LYS A 239 5.26 -33.05 -32.95
C LYS A 239 5.91 -33.14 -34.33
N ASP A 240 6.09 -31.99 -34.99
CA ASP A 240 6.86 -31.89 -36.23
C ASP A 240 8.35 -31.61 -35.95
N HIS A 241 9.17 -31.63 -37.01
CA HIS A 241 10.62 -31.36 -36.91
C HIS A 241 10.93 -29.92 -36.47
N SER A 242 10.02 -28.95 -36.76
CA SER A 242 10.16 -27.55 -36.32
C SER A 242 9.75 -27.33 -34.86
N GLY A 243 9.27 -28.36 -34.16
CA GLY A 243 8.87 -28.28 -32.77
C GLY A 243 7.40 -27.96 -32.55
N ASN A 244 6.60 -27.80 -33.60
CA ASN A 244 5.16 -27.51 -33.46
C ASN A 244 4.41 -28.72 -32.89
N ILE A 245 3.52 -28.44 -31.94
CA ILE A 245 2.72 -29.48 -31.29
C ILE A 245 1.28 -29.43 -31.80
N PHE A 246 0.78 -30.56 -32.24
CA PHE A 246 -0.61 -30.75 -32.63
C PHE A 246 -1.35 -31.49 -31.54
N SER A 247 -2.51 -30.95 -31.15
CA SER A 247 -3.31 -31.46 -30.04
C SER A 247 -4.80 -31.51 -30.40
N ARG A 248 -5.53 -32.45 -29.82
CA ARG A 248 -6.99 -32.49 -29.89
C ARG A 248 -7.60 -31.46 -28.93
N LYS A 249 -8.72 -30.85 -29.31
CA LYS A 249 -9.46 -29.96 -28.42
C LYS A 249 -10.39 -30.78 -27.51
N PHE A 250 -10.39 -30.44 -26.22
CA PHE A 250 -11.42 -30.94 -25.29
C PHE A 250 -12.78 -30.34 -25.65
N THR A 251 -13.81 -31.16 -25.69
CA THR A 251 -15.20 -30.75 -25.95
C THR A 251 -16.13 -31.45 -24.96
N ASP A 252 -17.04 -30.72 -24.34
CA ASP A 252 -18.16 -31.16 -23.51
C ASP A 252 -17.93 -32.42 -22.65
N GLY A 253 -16.92 -32.40 -21.80
CA GLY A 253 -16.61 -33.47 -20.87
C GLY A 253 -15.73 -34.59 -21.44
N VAL A 254 -15.45 -34.59 -22.74
CA VAL A 254 -14.52 -35.54 -23.35
C VAL A 254 -13.06 -35.09 -23.07
N THR A 255 -12.30 -35.93 -22.40
CA THR A 255 -10.86 -35.73 -22.16
C THR A 255 -10.07 -36.83 -22.89
N PHE A 256 -8.97 -36.44 -23.52
CA PHE A 256 -8.01 -37.36 -24.18
C PHE A 256 -6.82 -37.71 -23.27
N ARG A 257 -7.01 -37.57 -21.96
CA ARG A 257 -5.98 -37.84 -20.96
C ARG A 257 -6.19 -39.15 -20.27
N HIS A 258 -5.19 -40.01 -20.33
CA HIS A 258 -5.13 -41.26 -19.59
C HIS A 258 -4.42 -41.05 -18.25
N SER A 259 -4.92 -41.67 -17.20
CA SER A 259 -4.25 -41.73 -15.89
C SER A 259 -3.11 -42.77 -15.83
N ASN A 260 -3.10 -43.72 -16.78
CA ASN A 260 -2.16 -44.80 -16.94
C ASN A 260 -1.40 -44.69 -18.26
N LYS A 261 -0.08 -44.78 -18.22
CA LYS A 261 0.80 -44.68 -19.38
C LYS A 261 0.56 -45.82 -20.39
N THR A 262 0.31 -47.04 -19.91
CA THR A 262 0.02 -48.20 -20.77
C THR A 262 -1.22 -47.99 -21.64
N ALA A 263 -2.24 -47.33 -21.13
CA ALA A 263 -3.43 -47.00 -21.92
C ALA A 263 -3.11 -45.99 -23.03
N ALA A 264 -2.22 -45.03 -22.76
CA ALA A 264 -1.75 -44.09 -23.78
C ALA A 264 -0.84 -44.78 -24.83
N GLU A 265 -0.03 -45.77 -24.40
CA GLU A 265 0.80 -46.58 -25.31
C GLU A 265 -0.07 -47.48 -26.22
N GLN A 266 -1.14 -48.02 -25.70
CA GLN A 266 -2.12 -48.78 -26.51
C GLN A 266 -2.81 -47.87 -27.54
N GLU A 267 -3.21 -46.66 -27.14
CA GLU A 267 -3.76 -45.65 -28.05
C GLU A 267 -2.74 -45.26 -29.16
N LEU A 268 -1.45 -45.06 -28.79
CA LEU A 268 -0.41 -44.68 -29.71
C LEU A 268 -0.25 -45.66 -30.87
N ASN A 269 -0.48 -46.97 -30.66
CA ASN A 269 -0.38 -48.00 -31.69
C ASN A 269 -1.36 -47.82 -32.87
N ALA A 270 -2.44 -47.06 -32.66
CA ALA A 270 -3.43 -46.73 -33.70
C ALA A 270 -3.05 -45.52 -34.57
N TYR A 271 -1.91 -44.89 -34.28
CA TYR A 271 -1.53 -43.64 -34.91
C TYR A 271 -0.12 -43.72 -35.51
N SER A 272 0.08 -43.14 -36.69
CA SER A 272 1.35 -43.09 -37.41
C SER A 272 1.72 -41.68 -37.80
N THR A 273 2.94 -41.47 -38.31
CA THR A 273 3.35 -40.18 -38.91
C THR A 273 2.37 -39.76 -39.97
N SER A 274 1.92 -38.51 -39.96
CA SER A 274 0.93 -37.98 -40.89
C SER A 274 1.42 -36.68 -41.52
N PRO A 275 1.12 -36.44 -42.81
CA PRO A 275 1.39 -35.16 -43.46
C PRO A 275 0.63 -34.03 -42.79
N ILE A 276 1.21 -32.81 -42.84
CA ILE A 276 0.61 -31.60 -42.33
C ILE A 276 -0.08 -30.85 -43.45
N VAL A 277 -1.37 -30.52 -43.24
CA VAL A 277 -2.16 -29.70 -44.15
C VAL A 277 -2.38 -28.33 -43.54
N ILE A 278 -1.94 -27.28 -44.22
CA ILE A 278 -2.21 -25.90 -43.76
C ILE A 278 -3.62 -25.51 -44.20
N ASP A 279 -4.48 -25.29 -43.19
CA ASP A 279 -5.89 -24.90 -43.38
C ASP A 279 -6.02 -23.46 -43.85
N LYS A 280 -5.26 -22.56 -43.21
CA LYS A 280 -5.44 -21.13 -43.38
C LYS A 280 -4.17 -20.36 -43.06
N LYS A 281 -3.91 -19.33 -43.87
CA LYS A 281 -2.90 -18.28 -43.62
C LYS A 281 -3.64 -16.95 -43.61
N GLU A 282 -3.54 -16.21 -42.50
CA GLU A 282 -4.22 -14.92 -42.30
C GLU A 282 -3.27 -13.89 -41.75
N ILE A 283 -3.23 -12.72 -42.38
CA ILE A 283 -2.56 -11.57 -41.79
C ILE A 283 -3.44 -11.00 -40.66
N LYS A 284 -2.92 -10.95 -39.45
CA LYS A 284 -3.56 -10.39 -38.26
C LYS A 284 -2.82 -9.15 -37.80
N LYS A 285 -3.57 -8.20 -37.29
CA LYS A 285 -3.05 -6.99 -36.65
C LYS A 285 -3.40 -7.01 -35.16
N GLN A 286 -2.45 -6.60 -34.33
CA GLN A 286 -2.64 -6.47 -32.91
C GLN A 286 -2.30 -5.03 -32.48
N GLU A 287 -3.30 -4.34 -31.99
CA GLU A 287 -3.14 -3.00 -31.44
C GLU A 287 -2.26 -3.01 -30.17
N PRO A 288 -1.54 -1.93 -29.88
CA PRO A 288 -0.84 -1.73 -28.60
C PRO A 288 -1.74 -1.97 -27.39
N SER A 289 -1.17 -2.34 -26.27
CA SER A 289 -1.92 -2.49 -25.02
C SER A 289 -2.50 -1.15 -24.57
N SER A 290 -3.59 -1.19 -23.80
CA SER A 290 -4.13 0.03 -23.16
C SER A 290 -3.08 0.63 -22.22
N LEU A 291 -3.18 1.94 -22.00
CA LEU A 291 -2.32 2.64 -21.05
C LEU A 291 -2.46 2.06 -19.63
N PRO A 292 -1.41 2.12 -18.80
CA PRO A 292 -1.44 1.50 -17.48
C PRO A 292 -2.27 2.33 -16.48
N ASP A 293 -3.01 1.66 -15.61
CA ASP A 293 -3.42 2.20 -14.32
C ASP A 293 -2.28 2.05 -13.29
N LEU A 294 -2.37 2.71 -12.13
CA LEU A 294 -1.31 2.66 -11.12
C LEU A 294 -1.05 1.24 -10.58
N GLY A 295 -2.06 0.37 -10.57
CA GLY A 295 -1.89 -1.04 -10.23
C GLY A 295 -1.00 -1.77 -11.25
N GLN A 296 -1.19 -1.49 -12.54
CA GLN A 296 -0.35 -2.04 -13.62
C GLN A 296 1.08 -1.48 -13.56
N VAL A 297 1.24 -0.16 -13.33
CA VAL A 297 2.57 0.43 -13.05
C VAL A 297 3.23 -0.28 -11.87
N GLY A 298 2.48 -0.53 -10.79
CA GLY A 298 2.98 -1.27 -9.62
C GLY A 298 3.45 -2.69 -9.96
N ILE A 299 2.79 -3.38 -10.90
CA ILE A 299 3.21 -4.72 -11.37
C ILE A 299 4.50 -4.61 -12.19
N LEU A 300 4.56 -3.70 -13.17
CA LEU A 300 5.70 -3.54 -14.07
C LEU A 300 6.95 -3.12 -13.29
N VAL A 301 6.88 -2.01 -12.58
CA VAL A 301 7.99 -1.48 -11.77
C VAL A 301 8.40 -2.44 -10.64
N GLY A 302 7.43 -3.20 -10.11
CA GLY A 302 7.70 -4.21 -9.07
C GLY A 302 8.56 -5.39 -9.55
N LYS A 303 8.65 -5.67 -10.87
CA LYS A 303 9.57 -6.66 -11.45
C LYS A 303 11.04 -6.30 -11.17
N HIS A 304 11.36 -5.01 -11.12
CA HIS A 304 12.68 -4.48 -10.77
C HIS A 304 12.99 -4.51 -9.26
N GLY A 305 12.13 -5.12 -8.42
CA GLY A 305 12.37 -5.32 -6.99
C GLY A 305 11.89 -4.21 -6.07
N PHE A 306 11.29 -3.13 -6.59
CA PHE A 306 10.79 -2.01 -5.78
C PHE A 306 9.56 -2.38 -4.96
N LYS A 307 9.50 -1.85 -3.73
CA LYS A 307 8.39 -2.07 -2.80
C LYS A 307 7.19 -1.19 -3.17
N ASP A 308 5.97 -1.66 -2.87
CA ASP A 308 4.73 -0.94 -3.20
C ASP A 308 4.68 0.48 -2.64
N LYS A 309 5.13 0.69 -1.39
CA LYS A 309 5.20 2.02 -0.77
C LYS A 309 6.16 2.95 -1.49
N GLU A 310 7.31 2.44 -1.89
CA GLU A 310 8.32 3.20 -2.62
C GLU A 310 7.76 3.64 -3.98
N ILE A 311 7.12 2.72 -4.71
CA ILE A 311 6.47 3.03 -6.00
C ILE A 311 5.41 4.13 -5.82
N LEU A 312 4.53 3.99 -4.82
CA LEU A 312 3.48 4.97 -4.53
C LEU A 312 4.04 6.34 -4.16
N ALA A 313 5.03 6.38 -3.26
CA ALA A 313 5.64 7.62 -2.82
C ALA A 313 6.40 8.32 -3.96
N THR A 314 7.16 7.54 -4.75
CA THR A 314 7.91 8.06 -5.90
C THR A 314 6.97 8.56 -6.99
N TYR A 315 5.91 7.80 -7.32
CA TYR A 315 4.93 8.24 -8.30
C TYR A 315 4.25 9.54 -7.88
N GLN A 316 3.84 9.65 -6.61
CA GLN A 316 3.25 10.88 -6.05
C GLN A 316 4.23 12.06 -6.15
N ALA A 317 5.50 11.88 -5.80
CA ALA A 317 6.52 12.93 -5.89
C ALA A 317 6.76 13.38 -7.36
N MET A 318 6.72 12.44 -8.32
CA MET A 318 6.81 12.76 -9.74
C MET A 318 5.57 13.50 -10.26
N TYR A 319 4.39 13.12 -9.79
CA TYR A 319 3.15 13.82 -10.08
C TYR A 319 3.18 15.26 -9.55
N ASP A 320 3.62 15.48 -8.32
CA ASP A 320 3.73 16.81 -7.71
C ASP A 320 4.69 17.72 -8.49
N LYS A 321 5.65 17.15 -9.22
CA LYS A 321 6.54 17.83 -10.17
C LYS A 321 6.02 17.84 -11.62
N ARG A 322 4.82 17.29 -11.88
CA ARG A 322 4.18 17.24 -13.20
C ARG A 322 4.96 16.50 -14.27
N ILE A 323 5.71 15.50 -13.84
CA ILE A 323 6.48 14.60 -14.73
C ILE A 323 5.58 13.47 -15.22
N VAL A 324 4.68 12.98 -14.35
CA VAL A 324 3.65 11.98 -14.65
C VAL A 324 2.27 12.50 -14.26
N SER A 325 1.22 11.97 -14.91
CA SER A 325 -0.18 12.34 -14.66
C SER A 325 -0.67 11.88 -13.29
N TYR A 326 -1.88 12.27 -12.90
CA TYR A 326 -2.50 11.95 -11.61
C TYR A 326 -2.55 10.43 -11.36
N PRO A 327 -2.12 9.94 -10.18
CA PRO A 327 -2.02 8.51 -9.91
C PRO A 327 -3.37 7.80 -9.76
N ARG A 328 -4.40 8.48 -9.25
CA ARG A 328 -5.69 7.88 -8.93
C ARG A 328 -6.66 8.03 -10.09
N THR A 329 -6.58 7.14 -11.07
CA THR A 329 -7.48 7.07 -12.20
C THR A 329 -8.24 5.75 -12.23
N GLU A 330 -9.49 5.78 -12.69
CA GLU A 330 -10.32 4.58 -12.91
C GLU A 330 -10.23 4.06 -14.33
N THR A 331 -9.65 4.84 -15.24
CA THR A 331 -9.57 4.49 -16.66
C THR A 331 -8.13 4.17 -17.08
N ASN A 332 -8.03 3.34 -18.11
CA ASN A 332 -6.80 3.06 -18.86
C ASN A 332 -6.83 3.69 -20.26
N LYS A 333 -7.66 4.73 -20.43
CA LYS A 333 -7.85 5.49 -21.66
C LYS A 333 -7.60 6.98 -21.42
N ILE A 334 -7.45 7.74 -22.49
CA ILE A 334 -7.37 9.20 -22.47
C ILE A 334 -8.40 9.79 -23.44
N ASP A 335 -8.73 11.06 -23.29
CA ASP A 335 -9.56 11.77 -24.25
C ASP A 335 -8.70 12.51 -25.30
N ASP A 336 -9.38 13.11 -26.29
CA ASP A 336 -8.71 13.79 -27.40
C ASP A 336 -7.91 15.01 -26.95
N ASP A 337 -8.41 15.76 -25.96
CA ASP A 337 -7.72 16.94 -25.42
C ASP A 337 -6.40 16.55 -24.74
N GLN A 338 -6.45 15.56 -23.87
CA GLN A 338 -5.26 15.02 -23.18
C GLN A 338 -4.23 14.45 -24.16
N PHE A 339 -4.70 13.84 -25.25
CA PHE A 339 -3.83 13.35 -26.31
C PHE A 339 -3.17 14.50 -27.07
N ALA A 340 -3.98 15.50 -27.50
CA ALA A 340 -3.51 16.65 -28.24
C ALA A 340 -2.47 17.49 -27.46
N GLU A 341 -2.65 17.62 -26.14
CA GLU A 341 -1.71 18.32 -25.26
C GLU A 341 -0.32 17.66 -25.21
N LEU A 342 -0.24 16.34 -25.41
CA LEU A 342 1.02 15.59 -25.36
C LEU A 342 1.70 15.47 -26.74
N LEU A 343 0.97 15.62 -27.86
CA LEU A 343 1.54 15.51 -29.20
C LEU A 343 2.78 16.37 -29.45
N PRO A 344 2.86 17.64 -29.00
CA PRO A 344 4.06 18.47 -29.17
C PRO A 344 5.28 17.98 -28.37
N LEU A 345 5.07 17.09 -27.40
CA LEU A 345 6.11 16.64 -26.47
C LEU A 345 6.68 15.24 -26.81
N ILE A 346 6.09 14.55 -27.78
CA ILE A 346 6.41 13.12 -28.04
C ILE A 346 7.87 12.89 -28.42
N ASP A 347 8.48 13.75 -29.24
CA ASP A 347 9.87 13.55 -29.66
C ASP A 347 10.82 13.75 -28.47
N LYS A 348 10.51 14.68 -27.58
CA LYS A 348 11.24 14.86 -26.33
C LYS A 348 11.08 13.66 -25.40
N ILE A 349 9.85 13.13 -25.26
CA ILE A 349 9.55 11.94 -24.45
C ILE A 349 10.31 10.73 -25.03
N ALA A 350 10.25 10.53 -26.35
CA ALA A 350 10.93 9.44 -27.04
C ALA A 350 12.46 9.47 -26.82
N LYS A 351 13.07 10.67 -26.95
CA LYS A 351 14.50 10.87 -26.68
C LYS A 351 14.90 10.49 -25.26
N VAL A 352 14.07 10.81 -24.26
CA VAL A 352 14.37 10.51 -22.86
C VAL A 352 14.46 9.02 -22.60
N VAL A 353 13.58 8.21 -23.21
CA VAL A 353 13.49 6.77 -22.97
C VAL A 353 14.13 5.93 -24.10
N GLY A 354 14.84 6.57 -25.03
CA GLY A 354 15.60 5.89 -26.09
C GLY A 354 14.74 5.22 -27.17
N VAL A 355 13.53 5.73 -27.42
CA VAL A 355 12.63 5.23 -28.48
C VAL A 355 12.88 6.00 -29.77
N ASP A 356 13.03 5.27 -30.90
CA ASP A 356 13.18 5.88 -32.21
C ASP A 356 11.92 6.66 -32.63
N PRO A 357 12.00 7.99 -32.85
CA PRO A 357 10.85 8.80 -33.25
C PRO A 357 10.24 8.38 -34.59
N SER A 358 10.99 7.70 -35.47
CA SER A 358 10.47 7.21 -36.77
C SER A 358 9.35 6.17 -36.61
N LEU A 359 9.27 5.51 -35.46
CA LEU A 359 8.20 4.56 -35.15
C LEU A 359 6.86 5.24 -34.82
N LEU A 360 6.88 6.53 -34.48
CA LEU A 360 5.72 7.26 -33.95
C LEU A 360 4.85 7.84 -35.08
N THR A 361 4.36 7.01 -35.98
CA THR A 361 3.61 7.40 -37.18
C THR A 361 2.11 7.53 -36.96
N HIS A 362 1.57 6.84 -35.94
CA HIS A 362 0.14 6.80 -35.66
C HIS A 362 -0.30 7.98 -34.76
N ARG A 363 -0.87 9.03 -35.37
CA ARG A 363 -1.19 10.31 -34.68
C ARG A 363 -2.65 10.44 -34.22
N ASN A 364 -3.42 9.36 -34.26
CA ASN A 364 -4.83 9.36 -33.85
C ASN A 364 -5.07 8.33 -32.75
N LEU A 365 -5.97 8.63 -31.80
CA LEU A 365 -6.35 7.67 -30.78
C LEU A 365 -7.22 6.54 -31.36
N ARG A 366 -6.77 5.29 -31.19
CA ARG A 366 -7.60 4.12 -31.47
C ARG A 366 -8.78 4.04 -30.49
N LYS A 367 -9.90 3.46 -30.91
CA LYS A 367 -11.10 3.26 -30.07
C LYS A 367 -10.76 2.61 -28.70
N LYS A 368 -9.79 1.72 -28.70
CA LYS A 368 -9.32 1.02 -27.50
C LYS A 368 -8.68 1.97 -26.47
N HIS A 369 -8.04 3.04 -26.92
CA HIS A 369 -7.29 3.99 -26.08
C HIS A 369 -8.08 5.27 -25.79
N LYS A 370 -9.24 5.46 -26.46
CA LYS A 370 -10.04 6.67 -26.38
C LYS A 370 -11.23 6.52 -25.44
N THR A 371 -11.51 7.58 -24.68
CA THR A 371 -12.77 7.81 -23.96
C THR A 371 -13.36 9.15 -24.39
N ALA A 372 -14.67 9.33 -24.24
CA ALA A 372 -15.32 10.58 -24.58
C ALA A 372 -14.93 11.74 -23.64
N HIS A 373 -14.72 11.40 -22.36
CA HIS A 373 -14.29 12.34 -21.34
C HIS A 373 -13.53 11.58 -20.26
N ALA A 374 -12.43 12.14 -19.79
CA ALA A 374 -11.63 11.58 -18.69
C ALA A 374 -11.15 12.73 -17.79
N GLU A 375 -11.62 12.78 -16.57
CA GLU A 375 -11.20 13.77 -15.58
C GLU A 375 -9.67 13.79 -15.43
N HIS A 376 -9.04 12.61 -15.32
CA HIS A 376 -7.58 12.48 -15.22
C HIS A 376 -6.94 11.64 -16.32
N GLY A 377 -7.69 10.80 -17.00
CA GLY A 377 -7.16 9.84 -17.96
C GLY A 377 -6.21 8.80 -17.34
N ALA A 378 -5.67 7.90 -18.18
CA ALA A 378 -4.73 6.87 -17.76
C ALA A 378 -3.38 7.45 -17.30
N ASN A 379 -2.61 6.66 -16.57
CA ASN A 379 -1.25 7.05 -16.18
C ASN A 379 -0.35 7.19 -17.43
N ARG A 380 0.30 8.35 -17.55
CA ARG A 380 1.09 8.76 -18.72
C ARG A 380 2.16 9.79 -18.33
N PRO A 381 3.14 10.08 -19.19
CA PRO A 381 3.98 11.26 -19.04
C PRO A 381 3.15 12.53 -19.01
N TRP A 382 3.69 13.60 -18.43
CA TRP A 382 2.99 14.88 -18.36
C TRP A 382 3.87 16.03 -18.85
N TYR A 383 3.46 17.29 -18.58
CA TYR A 383 4.00 18.49 -19.20
C TYR A 383 5.48 18.74 -18.93
N ASN A 384 5.99 18.42 -17.76
CA ASN A 384 7.40 18.58 -17.40
C ASN A 384 8.19 17.37 -17.87
N VAL A 385 8.41 17.28 -19.18
CA VAL A 385 9.25 16.21 -19.74
C VAL A 385 10.69 16.45 -19.29
N PRO A 386 11.31 15.49 -18.57
CA PRO A 386 12.71 15.60 -18.13
C PRO A 386 13.67 15.64 -19.34
N GLU A 387 14.88 16.12 -19.12
CA GLU A 387 15.91 16.15 -20.18
C GLU A 387 16.52 14.77 -20.43
N SER A 388 16.58 13.91 -19.39
CA SER A 388 17.14 12.58 -19.47
C SER A 388 16.71 11.70 -18.29
N LEU A 389 16.87 10.38 -18.42
CA LEU A 389 16.69 9.45 -17.30
C LEU A 389 17.66 9.74 -16.13
N ASN A 390 18.86 10.29 -16.41
CA ASN A 390 19.79 10.69 -15.36
C ASN A 390 19.25 11.84 -14.49
N GLN A 391 18.50 12.77 -15.07
CA GLN A 391 17.81 13.80 -14.29
C GLN A 391 16.77 13.19 -13.34
N ILE A 392 15.98 12.24 -13.83
CA ILE A 392 15.01 11.49 -13.01
C ILE A 392 15.73 10.73 -11.89
N ARG A 393 16.81 10.03 -12.22
CA ARG A 393 17.62 9.28 -11.25
C ARG A 393 18.13 10.15 -10.11
N LYS A 394 18.60 11.35 -10.41
CA LYS A 394 19.08 12.33 -9.40
C LYS A 394 17.96 12.82 -8.48
N GLN A 395 16.73 12.96 -8.98
CA GLN A 395 15.61 13.51 -8.24
C GLN A 395 14.76 12.46 -7.51
N PHE A 396 14.58 11.27 -8.11
CA PHE A 396 13.62 10.25 -7.68
C PHE A 396 14.21 8.84 -7.56
N GLY A 397 15.52 8.70 -7.77
CA GLY A 397 16.20 7.40 -7.72
C GLY A 397 15.84 6.46 -8.88
N GLU A 398 16.29 5.21 -8.77
CA GLU A 398 16.03 4.17 -9.80
C GLU A 398 14.53 3.83 -9.92
N CYS A 399 13.78 3.93 -8.81
CA CYS A 399 12.33 3.73 -8.86
C CYS A 399 11.64 4.76 -9.77
N GLY A 400 12.09 6.02 -9.74
CA GLY A 400 11.59 7.07 -10.65
C GLY A 400 11.93 6.79 -12.11
N VAL A 401 13.14 6.30 -12.38
CA VAL A 401 13.55 5.88 -13.75
C VAL A 401 12.64 4.76 -14.24
N ALA A 402 12.42 3.71 -13.44
CA ALA A 402 11.56 2.61 -13.81
C ALA A 402 10.10 3.08 -14.07
N ILE A 403 9.54 3.91 -13.19
CA ILE A 403 8.18 4.46 -13.36
C ILE A 403 8.07 5.25 -14.66
N TYR A 404 9.00 6.19 -14.91
CA TYR A 404 8.93 7.03 -16.11
C TYR A 404 9.08 6.21 -17.37
N SER A 405 10.04 5.28 -17.41
CA SER A 405 10.27 4.41 -18.57
C SER A 405 9.02 3.61 -18.93
N GLU A 406 8.37 2.99 -17.95
CA GLU A 406 7.16 2.18 -18.18
C GLU A 406 5.98 3.02 -18.72
N VAL A 407 5.69 4.16 -18.08
CA VAL A 407 4.55 4.99 -18.52
C VAL A 407 4.83 5.72 -19.83
N ALA A 408 6.10 6.11 -20.09
CA ALA A 408 6.48 6.77 -21.34
C ALA A 408 6.48 5.78 -22.51
N LYS A 409 7.08 4.61 -22.37
CA LYS A 409 7.05 3.55 -23.39
C LYS A 409 5.62 3.11 -23.70
N ALA A 410 4.76 2.93 -22.68
CA ALA A 410 3.35 2.61 -22.90
C ALA A 410 2.61 3.71 -23.69
N PHE A 411 2.89 4.98 -23.42
CA PHE A 411 2.31 6.11 -24.16
C PHE A 411 2.87 6.17 -25.59
N LEU A 412 4.17 6.02 -25.80
CA LEU A 412 4.77 6.03 -27.14
C LEU A 412 4.30 4.84 -27.99
N ALA A 413 4.07 3.69 -27.38
CA ALA A 413 3.57 2.51 -28.11
C ALA A 413 2.21 2.75 -28.78
N ILE A 414 1.29 3.54 -28.18
CA ILE A 414 0.01 3.84 -28.82
C ILE A 414 0.13 4.79 -30.03
N LEU A 415 1.31 5.41 -30.21
CA LEU A 415 1.65 6.27 -31.34
C LEU A 415 2.33 5.50 -32.48
N CYS A 416 2.56 4.19 -32.32
CA CYS A 416 3.13 3.32 -33.36
C CYS A 416 2.04 2.57 -34.12
N GLU A 417 2.41 2.00 -35.28
CA GLU A 417 1.52 1.10 -36.01
C GLU A 417 1.31 -0.23 -35.27
N ASP A 418 0.28 -0.96 -35.69
CA ASP A 418 -0.10 -2.24 -35.10
C ASP A 418 0.98 -3.32 -35.41
N TYR A 419 1.23 -4.20 -34.43
CA TYR A 419 1.99 -5.41 -34.68
C TYR A 419 1.29 -6.27 -35.74
N VAL A 420 2.00 -6.62 -36.83
CA VAL A 420 1.47 -7.44 -37.91
C VAL A 420 2.11 -8.82 -37.86
N TYR A 421 1.29 -9.85 -37.90
CA TYR A 421 1.76 -11.23 -37.94
C TYR A 421 0.88 -12.08 -38.86
N GLU A 422 1.48 -13.10 -39.46
CA GLU A 422 0.75 -14.13 -40.19
C GLU A 422 0.41 -15.26 -39.26
N LYS A 423 -0.89 -15.50 -39.04
CA LYS A 423 -1.39 -16.66 -38.33
C LYS A 423 -1.62 -17.80 -39.31
N GLN A 424 -0.90 -18.89 -39.12
CA GLN A 424 -1.16 -20.13 -39.84
C GLN A 424 -1.85 -21.12 -38.89
N THR A 425 -2.87 -21.82 -39.42
CA THR A 425 -3.51 -22.95 -38.75
C THR A 425 -3.35 -24.19 -39.62
N ALA A 426 -3.10 -25.33 -39.01
CA ALA A 426 -2.88 -26.59 -39.70
C ALA A 426 -3.52 -27.77 -38.93
N HIS A 427 -3.84 -28.82 -39.66
CA HIS A 427 -4.24 -30.12 -39.11
C HIS A 427 -3.40 -31.24 -39.74
N LEU A 428 -3.54 -32.46 -39.21
CA LEU A 428 -2.91 -33.64 -39.77
C LEU A 428 -3.85 -34.27 -40.81
N GLN A 429 -3.31 -34.65 -41.99
CA GLN A 429 -4.10 -35.17 -43.10
C GLN A 429 -4.91 -36.42 -42.69
N ASP A 430 -4.25 -37.40 -42.02
CA ASP A 430 -4.86 -38.66 -41.65
C ASP A 430 -5.63 -38.57 -40.33
N TYR A 431 -5.39 -37.54 -39.52
CA TYR A 431 -5.96 -37.33 -38.17
C TYR A 431 -6.38 -35.87 -37.96
N PRO A 432 -7.43 -35.40 -38.66
CA PRO A 432 -7.79 -33.98 -38.72
C PRO A 432 -8.24 -33.36 -37.39
N GLU A 433 -8.51 -34.18 -36.37
CA GLU A 433 -8.78 -33.72 -35.00
C GLU A 433 -7.54 -33.15 -34.33
N PHE A 434 -6.33 -33.47 -34.75
CA PHE A 434 -5.07 -32.89 -34.25
C PHE A 434 -4.75 -31.60 -34.99
N LYS A 435 -4.80 -30.49 -34.27
CA LYS A 435 -4.62 -29.16 -34.84
C LYS A 435 -3.49 -28.39 -34.14
N SER A 436 -2.85 -27.50 -34.89
CA SER A 436 -1.85 -26.58 -34.40
C SER A 436 -2.03 -25.20 -35.02
N SER A 437 -1.41 -24.19 -34.41
CA SER A 437 -1.36 -22.85 -34.97
C SER A 437 -0.05 -22.15 -34.58
N ILE A 438 0.52 -21.41 -35.52
CA ILE A 438 1.72 -20.59 -35.33
C ILE A 438 1.43 -19.14 -35.70
N ASN A 439 2.16 -18.21 -35.08
CA ASN A 439 2.14 -16.80 -35.41
C ASN A 439 3.53 -16.37 -35.89
N ILE A 440 3.63 -15.96 -37.14
CA ILE A 440 4.88 -15.56 -37.78
C ILE A 440 4.94 -14.03 -37.77
N PRO A 441 5.87 -13.39 -37.06
CA PRO A 441 6.03 -11.93 -37.06
C PRO A 441 6.32 -11.44 -38.49
N LYS A 442 5.63 -10.37 -38.91
CA LYS A 442 5.90 -9.67 -40.19
C LYS A 442 6.44 -8.26 -39.92
N GLU A 443 5.76 -7.49 -39.11
CA GLU A 443 6.14 -6.13 -38.72
C GLU A 443 6.00 -5.96 -37.21
N LEU A 444 7.10 -5.69 -36.53
CA LEU A 444 7.12 -5.58 -35.08
C LEU A 444 6.43 -4.29 -34.58
N ASN A 445 6.63 -3.19 -35.33
CA ASN A 445 6.00 -1.89 -35.07
C ASN A 445 6.06 -1.48 -33.58
N TYR A 446 4.93 -1.30 -32.89
CA TYR A 446 4.91 -0.86 -31.48
C TYR A 446 5.72 -1.75 -30.52
N LYS A 447 5.97 -3.02 -30.86
CA LYS A 447 6.77 -3.92 -30.03
C LYS A 447 8.24 -3.49 -29.96
N LEU A 448 8.72 -2.75 -30.96
CA LEU A 448 10.08 -2.20 -30.98
C LEU A 448 10.31 -1.18 -29.85
N VAL A 449 9.25 -0.53 -29.36
CA VAL A 449 9.33 0.39 -28.20
C VAL A 449 9.83 -0.31 -26.93
N PHE A 450 9.62 -1.62 -26.80
CA PHE A 450 9.94 -2.42 -25.61
C PHE A 450 11.14 -3.35 -25.78
N ASN A 451 11.77 -3.39 -26.96
CA ASN A 451 12.73 -4.44 -27.33
C ASN A 451 14.02 -4.49 -26.48
N GLU A 452 14.45 -3.39 -25.88
CA GLU A 452 15.66 -3.44 -25.04
C GLU A 452 15.45 -4.25 -23.75
N ASP A 453 14.21 -4.32 -23.25
CA ASP A 453 13.87 -5.00 -21.99
C ASP A 453 13.49 -6.49 -22.21
N GLN A 454 13.27 -6.93 -23.47
CA GLN A 454 12.82 -8.30 -23.79
C GLN A 454 13.93 -9.20 -24.34
N LEU A 455 15.05 -8.63 -24.79
CA LEU A 455 16.19 -9.40 -25.33
C LEU A 455 16.98 -10.14 -24.23
N GLU A 456 16.91 -9.67 -22.98
CA GLU A 456 17.61 -10.31 -21.84
C GLU A 456 16.85 -11.51 -21.22
N GLU A 457 15.54 -11.68 -21.48
CA GLU A 457 14.74 -12.79 -20.92
C GLU A 457 14.57 -14.01 -21.85
N LYS A 458 14.98 -13.93 -23.10
CA LYS A 458 14.96 -15.11 -24.01
C LYS A 458 16.29 -15.88 -23.89
N THR A 459 16.27 -16.96 -23.13
CA THR A 459 17.29 -17.99 -23.24
C THR A 459 17.24 -18.60 -24.64
N GLU A 460 18.39 -18.93 -25.20
CA GLU A 460 18.59 -19.47 -26.56
C GLU A 460 17.77 -20.73 -26.94
N THR A 461 16.90 -21.21 -26.02
CA THR A 461 16.09 -22.43 -26.20
C THR A 461 14.63 -22.18 -26.56
N ASP A 462 14.14 -20.91 -26.62
CA ASP A 462 12.73 -20.58 -26.83
C ASP A 462 12.45 -19.83 -28.16
N GLU A 463 13.11 -20.23 -29.26
CA GLU A 463 12.68 -19.78 -30.60
C GLU A 463 11.30 -20.40 -30.91
N GLU A 464 10.25 -19.59 -30.97
CA GLU A 464 8.94 -20.03 -31.42
C GLU A 464 9.07 -20.52 -32.88
N PRO A 465 8.51 -21.71 -33.22
CA PRO A 465 8.58 -22.22 -34.60
C PRO A 465 7.98 -21.22 -35.60
N THR A 466 8.72 -20.93 -36.68
CA THR A 466 8.32 -19.98 -37.72
C THR A 466 7.71 -20.65 -38.95
N SER A 467 7.64 -21.99 -38.98
CA SER A 467 7.05 -22.75 -40.06
C SER A 467 6.57 -24.12 -39.59
N PHE A 468 5.66 -24.73 -40.35
CA PHE A 468 5.32 -26.12 -40.20
C PHE A 468 6.28 -26.97 -41.08
N SER A 469 6.67 -28.16 -40.59
CA SER A 469 7.37 -29.16 -41.37
C SER A 469 6.37 -29.91 -42.30
N ALA A 470 6.90 -30.82 -43.15
CA ALA A 470 6.06 -31.57 -44.08
C ALA A 470 5.14 -32.57 -43.36
N SER A 471 5.56 -33.14 -42.23
CA SER A 471 4.82 -34.14 -41.46
C SER A 471 5.10 -34.01 -39.97
N ALA A 472 4.23 -34.61 -39.15
CA ALA A 472 4.38 -34.72 -37.71
C ALA A 472 4.26 -36.21 -37.29
N SER A 473 5.01 -36.56 -36.24
CA SER A 473 4.99 -37.90 -35.66
C SER A 473 4.30 -37.92 -34.31
N PRO A 474 3.53 -39.01 -34.00
CA PRO A 474 2.83 -39.12 -32.73
C PRO A 474 3.80 -39.40 -31.59
N TYR A 475 3.50 -38.89 -30.41
CA TYR A 475 4.23 -39.16 -29.19
C TYR A 475 3.31 -39.05 -27.98
N ILE A 476 3.72 -39.68 -26.88
CA ILE A 476 3.00 -39.57 -25.61
C ILE A 476 3.52 -38.34 -24.83
N PHE A 477 2.66 -37.37 -24.60
CA PHE A 477 2.94 -36.24 -23.75
C PHE A 477 2.73 -36.66 -22.28
N ASP A 478 3.80 -36.63 -21.49
CA ASP A 478 3.78 -36.87 -20.05
C ASP A 478 3.54 -35.56 -19.30
N GLY A 479 2.31 -35.36 -18.87
CA GLY A 479 1.85 -34.16 -18.22
C GLY A 479 1.48 -34.38 -16.75
N ALA A 480 1.20 -33.32 -16.08
CA ALA A 480 0.61 -33.34 -14.72
C ALA A 480 -0.27 -32.09 -14.52
N ASN A 481 -1.16 -32.18 -13.52
CA ASN A 481 -1.89 -31.00 -13.08
C ASN A 481 -0.90 -29.91 -12.64
N THR A 482 -1.25 -28.66 -12.91
CA THR A 482 -0.36 -27.54 -12.61
C THR A 482 -0.35 -27.20 -11.11
N LYS A 483 0.85 -27.22 -10.51
CA LYS A 483 1.03 -26.74 -9.14
C LYS A 483 0.71 -25.25 -9.06
N PRO A 484 -0.18 -24.82 -8.15
CA PRO A 484 -0.49 -23.39 -7.98
C PRO A 484 0.79 -22.57 -7.79
N SER A 485 0.95 -21.50 -8.56
CA SER A 485 2.07 -20.56 -8.40
C SER A 485 2.03 -19.89 -7.03
N LYS A 486 3.18 -19.45 -6.52
CA LYS A 486 3.24 -18.63 -5.31
C LYS A 486 2.47 -17.33 -5.52
N PRO A 487 1.73 -16.80 -4.53
CA PRO A 487 1.06 -15.51 -4.66
C PRO A 487 2.10 -14.40 -4.82
N ASN A 488 2.06 -13.72 -5.95
CA ASN A 488 2.87 -12.55 -6.27
C ASN A 488 1.98 -11.32 -6.50
N LYS A 489 2.58 -10.16 -6.68
CA LYS A 489 1.88 -8.88 -6.90
C LYS A 489 0.88 -8.97 -8.06
N ALA A 490 1.32 -9.49 -9.22
CA ALA A 490 0.48 -9.60 -10.40
C ALA A 490 -0.73 -10.51 -10.16
N PHE A 491 -0.55 -11.66 -9.49
CA PHE A 491 -1.64 -12.55 -9.13
C PHE A 491 -2.72 -11.83 -8.30
N ILE A 492 -2.30 -11.08 -7.28
CA ILE A 492 -3.22 -10.39 -6.36
C ILE A 492 -3.95 -9.24 -7.10
N LEU A 493 -3.20 -8.33 -7.73
CA LEU A 493 -3.79 -7.15 -8.38
C LEU A 493 -4.65 -7.52 -9.58
N ASN A 494 -4.27 -8.52 -10.38
CA ASN A 494 -5.06 -9.01 -11.50
C ASN A 494 -6.33 -9.74 -11.03
N PHE A 495 -6.30 -10.44 -9.89
CA PHE A 495 -7.51 -11.01 -9.30
C PHE A 495 -8.50 -9.91 -8.92
N LEU A 496 -8.05 -8.88 -8.20
CA LEU A 496 -8.91 -7.77 -7.80
C LEU A 496 -9.46 -7.02 -9.02
N LYS A 497 -8.65 -6.83 -10.06
CA LYS A 497 -9.06 -6.19 -11.31
C LYS A 497 -10.16 -7.00 -12.03
N ARG A 498 -9.99 -8.32 -12.15
CA ARG A 498 -11.02 -9.20 -12.77
C ARG A 498 -12.32 -9.25 -11.99
N LYS A 499 -12.29 -9.00 -10.69
CA LYS A 499 -13.48 -8.93 -9.83
C LYS A 499 -14.06 -7.52 -9.74
N ASP A 500 -13.51 -6.57 -10.47
CA ASP A 500 -13.90 -5.15 -10.45
C ASP A 500 -13.93 -4.56 -9.03
N ILE A 501 -12.92 -4.87 -8.22
CA ILE A 501 -12.80 -4.42 -6.83
C ILE A 501 -11.71 -3.37 -6.71
N GLY A 502 -12.05 -2.16 -6.27
CA GLY A 502 -11.15 -1.02 -6.11
C GLY A 502 -10.62 -0.47 -7.44
N THR A 503 -10.02 0.70 -7.40
CA THR A 503 -9.24 1.29 -8.52
C THR A 503 -7.82 0.75 -8.55
N GLY A 504 -7.05 1.00 -9.61
CA GLY A 504 -5.64 0.62 -9.68
C GLY A 504 -4.83 1.16 -8.50
N ALA A 505 -5.04 2.43 -8.15
CA ALA A 505 -4.41 3.08 -7.01
C ALA A 505 -4.83 2.48 -5.66
N THR A 506 -6.13 2.27 -5.46
CA THR A 506 -6.66 1.71 -4.21
C THR A 506 -6.17 0.27 -3.98
N ARG A 507 -6.07 -0.54 -5.04
CA ARG A 507 -5.55 -1.91 -4.98
C ARG A 507 -4.08 -1.93 -4.53
N LEU A 508 -3.24 -1.10 -5.18
CA LEU A 508 -1.82 -1.02 -4.86
C LEU A 508 -1.58 -0.43 -3.47
N GLN A 509 -2.32 0.63 -3.10
CA GLN A 509 -2.25 1.25 -1.77
C GLN A 509 -2.64 0.25 -0.68
N THR A 510 -3.75 -0.49 -0.85
CA THR A 510 -4.16 -1.49 0.14
C THR A 510 -3.14 -2.62 0.27
N LEU A 511 -2.54 -3.05 -0.84
CA LEU A 511 -1.49 -4.07 -0.83
C LEU A 511 -0.24 -3.56 -0.08
N ALA A 512 0.13 -2.30 -0.28
CA ALA A 512 1.18 -1.63 0.48
C ALA A 512 0.84 -1.57 1.98
N ASP A 513 -0.37 -1.16 2.34
CA ASP A 513 -0.82 -1.04 3.73
C ASP A 513 -0.79 -2.35 4.51
N VAL A 514 -1.21 -3.47 3.88
CA VAL A 514 -1.20 -4.77 4.56
C VAL A 514 0.20 -5.37 4.66
N SER A 515 1.16 -4.90 3.86
CA SER A 515 2.53 -5.44 3.80
C SER A 515 3.57 -4.63 4.57
N GLN A 516 3.16 -3.56 5.28
CA GLN A 516 4.09 -2.64 5.95
C GLN A 516 3.91 -2.55 7.45
N GLY A 517 5.01 -2.06 8.08
CA GLY A 517 5.06 -1.82 9.52
C GLY A 517 5.26 -3.10 10.34
N THR A 518 5.45 -2.91 11.63
CA THR A 518 5.67 -4.01 12.59
C THR A 518 4.46 -4.92 12.77
N ASP A 519 3.28 -4.44 12.38
CA ASP A 519 1.98 -5.15 12.48
C ASP A 519 1.44 -5.57 11.12
N ALA A 520 2.30 -5.66 10.12
CA ALA A 520 1.92 -6.11 8.80
C ALA A 520 1.16 -7.45 8.85
N LEU A 521 0.12 -7.57 8.02
CA LEU A 521 -0.61 -8.84 7.82
C LEU A 521 0.12 -9.74 6.83
N VAL A 522 0.89 -9.14 5.94
CA VAL A 522 1.61 -9.79 4.85
C VAL A 522 3.06 -9.36 4.87
N LYS A 523 3.97 -10.25 4.51
CA LYS A 523 5.38 -9.96 4.23
C LYS A 523 5.73 -10.37 2.81
N VAL A 524 6.62 -9.62 2.18
CA VAL A 524 7.10 -9.91 0.83
C VAL A 524 8.52 -10.47 0.91
N ILE A 525 8.73 -11.68 0.38
CA ILE A 525 10.03 -12.36 0.35
C ILE A 525 10.29 -12.78 -1.09
N LYS A 526 11.31 -12.20 -1.73
CA LYS A 526 11.65 -12.49 -3.13
C LYS A 526 10.41 -12.45 -4.05
N GLY A 527 9.65 -11.34 -3.99
CA GLY A 527 8.43 -11.12 -4.78
C GLY A 527 7.21 -11.97 -4.40
N THR A 528 7.33 -12.86 -3.41
CA THR A 528 6.22 -13.69 -2.92
C THR A 528 5.56 -13.04 -1.70
N TYR A 529 4.25 -12.90 -1.74
CA TYR A 529 3.42 -12.39 -0.64
C TYR A 529 3.05 -13.56 0.28
N THR A 530 3.43 -13.45 1.55
CA THR A 530 3.23 -14.50 2.56
C THR A 530 2.59 -13.90 3.79
N LEU A 531 1.60 -14.57 4.38
CA LEU A 531 0.96 -14.09 5.61
C LEU A 531 1.95 -14.07 6.77
N THR A 532 1.88 -13.04 7.60
CA THR A 532 2.50 -12.98 8.92
C THR A 532 1.66 -13.78 9.93
N TYR A 533 2.10 -13.88 11.18
CA TYR A 533 1.26 -14.43 12.26
C TYR A 533 -0.10 -13.70 12.36
N ASN A 534 -0.08 -12.35 12.35
CA ASN A 534 -1.30 -11.55 12.39
C ASN A 534 -2.22 -11.84 11.20
N GLY A 535 -1.65 -11.94 10.00
CA GLY A 535 -2.40 -12.24 8.77
C GLY A 535 -2.93 -13.66 8.73
N GLN A 536 -2.18 -14.65 9.24
CA GLN A 536 -2.61 -16.05 9.30
C GLN A 536 -3.80 -16.22 10.25
N VAL A 537 -3.74 -15.62 11.45
CA VAL A 537 -4.86 -15.57 12.40
C VAL A 537 -6.08 -14.92 11.76
N GLN A 538 -5.90 -13.75 11.11
CA GLN A 538 -7.01 -13.04 10.44
C GLN A 538 -7.63 -13.91 9.34
N ALA A 539 -6.84 -14.53 8.48
CA ALA A 539 -7.32 -15.35 7.38
C ALA A 539 -8.18 -16.53 7.87
N ILE A 540 -7.74 -17.19 8.95
CA ILE A 540 -8.47 -18.31 9.53
C ILE A 540 -9.79 -17.84 10.13
N LEU A 541 -9.77 -16.79 10.95
CA LEU A 541 -10.95 -16.26 11.62
C LEU A 541 -11.98 -15.72 10.63
N CYS A 542 -11.54 -15.04 9.55
CA CYS A 542 -12.43 -14.42 8.56
C CYS A 542 -12.84 -15.35 7.42
N LYS A 543 -12.48 -16.62 7.45
CA LYS A 543 -12.88 -17.56 6.38
C LYS A 543 -14.40 -17.69 6.31
N GLY A 544 -14.97 -17.44 5.12
CA GLY A 544 -16.42 -17.53 4.87
C GLY A 544 -17.22 -16.33 5.36
N THR A 545 -16.60 -15.28 5.90
CA THR A 545 -17.28 -14.04 6.29
C THR A 545 -17.68 -13.19 5.09
N MET A 546 -18.72 -12.38 5.24
CA MET A 546 -19.14 -11.40 4.23
C MET A 546 -18.03 -10.39 3.92
N ILE A 547 -17.32 -9.89 4.93
CA ILE A 547 -16.29 -8.87 4.75
C ILE A 547 -15.06 -9.38 3.97
N ALA A 548 -14.80 -10.67 3.97
CA ALA A 548 -13.74 -11.30 3.19
C ALA A 548 -14.19 -11.73 1.78
N SER A 549 -15.48 -11.62 1.45
CA SER A 549 -16.03 -12.02 0.17
C SER A 549 -15.75 -10.98 -0.93
N PRO A 550 -15.10 -11.38 -2.05
CA PRO A 550 -14.93 -10.51 -3.21
C PRO A 550 -16.27 -10.00 -3.78
N THR A 551 -17.29 -10.84 -3.82
CA THR A 551 -18.62 -10.49 -4.34
C THR A 551 -19.33 -9.44 -3.46
N ILE A 552 -19.23 -9.57 -2.13
CA ILE A 552 -19.80 -8.57 -1.22
C ILE A 552 -19.05 -7.25 -1.34
N THR A 553 -17.70 -7.30 -1.43
CA THR A 553 -16.89 -6.09 -1.62
C THR A 553 -17.25 -5.36 -2.93
N GLN A 554 -17.52 -6.11 -4.01
CA GLN A 554 -18.01 -5.53 -5.28
C GLN A 554 -19.38 -4.88 -5.11
N LYS A 555 -20.35 -5.57 -4.49
CA LYS A 555 -21.68 -4.99 -4.22
C LYS A 555 -21.63 -3.71 -3.40
N LEU A 556 -20.74 -3.64 -2.42
CA LEU A 556 -20.52 -2.42 -1.63
C LEU A 556 -19.95 -1.28 -2.50
N GLN A 557 -19.06 -1.60 -3.42
CA GLN A 557 -18.52 -0.61 -4.36
C GLN A 557 -19.60 -0.12 -5.35
N ASP A 558 -20.45 -1.02 -5.84
CA ASP A 558 -21.59 -0.65 -6.68
C ASP A 558 -22.57 0.25 -5.91
N GLY A 559 -22.79 -0.05 -4.63
CA GLY A 559 -23.55 0.80 -3.73
C GLY A 559 -22.96 2.21 -3.59
N MET A 560 -21.65 2.32 -3.45
CA MET A 560 -20.94 3.62 -3.41
C MET A 560 -21.15 4.39 -4.71
N LYS A 561 -20.97 3.75 -5.87
CA LYS A 561 -21.27 4.36 -7.18
C LYS A 561 -22.74 4.79 -7.30
N ALA A 562 -23.68 4.01 -6.75
CA ALA A 562 -25.10 4.38 -6.73
C ALA A 562 -25.37 5.61 -5.86
N VAL A 563 -24.67 5.76 -4.72
CA VAL A 563 -24.72 6.97 -3.89
C VAL A 563 -24.16 8.17 -4.66
N LYS A 564 -23.00 8.04 -5.28
CA LYS A 564 -22.39 9.10 -6.11
C LYS A 564 -23.35 9.61 -7.18
N ASN A 565 -24.10 8.72 -7.80
CA ASN A 565 -25.09 9.04 -8.82
C ASN A 565 -26.48 9.43 -8.25
N LEU A 566 -26.59 9.65 -6.93
CA LEU A 566 -27.82 10.00 -6.21
C LEU A 566 -28.98 8.97 -6.41
N LYS A 567 -28.65 7.73 -6.74
CA LYS A 567 -29.59 6.60 -6.90
C LYS A 567 -29.80 5.80 -5.61
N MET A 568 -28.98 6.04 -4.59
CA MET A 568 -29.08 5.38 -3.29
C MET A 568 -28.76 6.36 -2.16
N ASP A 569 -29.51 6.28 -1.06
CA ASP A 569 -29.20 7.03 0.16
C ASP A 569 -27.86 6.55 0.74
N TYR A 570 -26.93 7.49 0.99
CA TYR A 570 -25.59 7.20 1.51
C TYR A 570 -25.61 6.47 2.84
N ARG A 571 -26.64 6.67 3.68
CA ARG A 571 -26.82 6.01 4.99
C ARG A 571 -26.99 4.51 4.87
N LYS A 572 -27.40 3.98 3.71
CA LYS A 572 -27.47 2.53 3.46
C LYS A 572 -26.10 1.86 3.51
N LEU A 573 -25.01 2.60 3.26
CA LEU A 573 -23.66 2.06 3.36
C LEU A 573 -23.28 1.77 4.83
N PRO A 574 -23.25 2.75 5.75
CA PRO A 574 -22.89 2.48 7.15
C PRO A 574 -23.89 1.59 7.88
N THR A 575 -25.20 1.69 7.61
CA THR A 575 -26.21 0.79 8.22
C THR A 575 -26.05 -0.67 7.76
N SER A 576 -25.46 -0.93 6.59
CA SER A 576 -25.18 -2.29 6.14
C SER A 576 -24.15 -3.02 7.02
N VAL A 577 -23.33 -2.26 7.79
CA VAL A 577 -22.30 -2.85 8.67
C VAL A 577 -22.91 -3.67 9.79
N GLU A 578 -24.07 -3.28 10.32
CA GLU A 578 -24.79 -4.06 11.33
C GLU A 578 -25.09 -5.48 10.84
N LYS A 579 -25.58 -5.59 9.60
CA LYS A 579 -25.90 -6.89 8.98
C LYS A 579 -24.63 -7.71 8.74
N ILE A 580 -23.54 -7.04 8.32
CA ILE A 580 -22.25 -7.70 8.09
C ILE A 580 -21.71 -8.22 9.42
N VAL A 581 -21.71 -7.41 10.48
CA VAL A 581 -21.21 -7.81 11.80
C VAL A 581 -22.06 -8.90 12.43
N ALA A 582 -23.39 -8.80 12.35
CA ALA A 582 -24.33 -9.81 12.85
C ALA A 582 -24.11 -11.17 12.16
N HIS A 583 -23.82 -11.17 10.85
CA HIS A 583 -23.50 -12.38 10.10
C HIS A 583 -22.10 -12.92 10.40
N ASP A 584 -21.10 -12.04 10.46
CA ASP A 584 -19.69 -12.45 10.51
C ASP A 584 -19.24 -12.85 11.93
N LEU A 585 -19.80 -12.26 12.98
CA LEU A 585 -19.42 -12.56 14.38
C LEU A 585 -19.56 -14.06 14.73
N PRO A 586 -20.72 -14.73 14.47
CA PRO A 586 -20.84 -16.17 14.76
C PRO A 586 -19.85 -17.01 13.94
N ILE A 587 -19.57 -16.62 12.68
CA ILE A 587 -18.62 -17.31 11.81
C ILE A 587 -17.20 -17.18 12.39
N ILE A 588 -16.80 -15.98 12.82
CA ILE A 588 -15.48 -15.73 13.44
C ILE A 588 -15.35 -16.54 14.73
N LYS A 589 -16.40 -16.63 15.56
CA LYS A 589 -16.42 -17.49 16.75
C LYS A 589 -16.22 -18.98 16.41
N GLN A 590 -16.94 -19.47 15.41
CA GLN A 590 -16.84 -20.86 14.96
C GLN A 590 -15.44 -21.16 14.40
N ASN A 591 -14.89 -20.24 13.61
CA ASN A 591 -13.57 -20.39 13.01
C ASN A 591 -12.42 -20.40 14.01
N ALA A 592 -12.63 -19.94 15.24
CA ALA A 592 -11.60 -19.95 16.30
C ALA A 592 -11.08 -21.34 16.58
N ALA A 593 -11.90 -22.40 16.47
CA ALA A 593 -11.48 -23.79 16.61
C ALA A 593 -10.43 -24.19 15.56
N ASN A 594 -10.46 -23.59 14.38
CA ASN A 594 -9.54 -23.87 13.28
C ASN A 594 -8.13 -23.31 13.50
N LEU A 595 -7.95 -22.36 14.43
CA LEU A 595 -6.63 -21.81 14.74
C LEU A 595 -5.63 -22.89 15.17
N ARG A 596 -6.06 -23.82 16.02
CA ARG A 596 -5.23 -24.94 16.50
C ARG A 596 -4.97 -26.01 15.43
N LEU A 597 -5.81 -26.08 14.40
CA LEU A 597 -5.70 -27.08 13.34
C LEU A 597 -4.79 -26.63 12.18
N ASP A 598 -4.46 -25.35 12.12
CA ASP A 598 -3.66 -24.79 11.03
C ASP A 598 -2.17 -25.11 11.20
N LYS A 599 -1.64 -26.00 10.34
CA LYS A 599 -0.25 -26.46 10.36
C LYS A 599 0.78 -25.35 10.15
N ARG A 600 0.42 -24.26 9.45
CA ARG A 600 1.31 -23.10 9.25
C ARG A 600 1.37 -22.23 10.48
N LEU A 601 0.21 -21.89 11.04
CA LEU A 601 0.12 -21.09 12.26
C LEU A 601 0.86 -21.72 13.41
N ALA A 602 0.77 -23.07 13.57
CA ALA A 602 1.48 -23.83 14.59
C ALA A 602 3.03 -23.68 14.53
N LYS A 603 3.57 -23.36 13.34
CA LYS A 603 5.02 -23.12 13.13
C LYS A 603 5.42 -21.66 13.27
N MET A 604 4.48 -20.75 13.43
CA MET A 604 4.75 -19.32 13.54
C MET A 604 4.92 -18.89 15.00
N LYS A 605 5.87 -18.00 15.24
CA LYS A 605 6.01 -17.38 16.57
C LYS A 605 5.06 -16.19 16.66
N ALA A 606 4.30 -16.13 17.75
CA ALA A 606 3.49 -14.96 18.07
C ALA A 606 4.38 -13.70 18.14
N PRO A 607 3.92 -12.55 17.67
CA PRO A 607 4.66 -11.30 17.81
C PRO A 607 4.77 -10.92 19.29
N LYS A 608 5.85 -10.25 19.66
CA LYS A 608 5.96 -9.71 21.03
C LYS A 608 4.81 -8.71 21.26
N PRO A 609 4.10 -8.80 22.38
CA PRO A 609 3.00 -7.88 22.69
C PRO A 609 3.47 -6.44 22.64
N LYS A 610 2.77 -5.59 21.89
CA LYS A 610 3.01 -4.14 21.89
C LYS A 610 2.50 -3.44 23.13
N PHE A 611 1.46 -4.00 23.72
CA PHE A 611 0.84 -3.47 24.91
C PHE A 611 1.26 -4.31 26.12
N LYS A 612 1.92 -3.68 27.04
CA LYS A 612 2.21 -4.25 28.35
C LYS A 612 0.87 -4.43 29.09
N ASP A 613 0.71 -5.57 29.78
CA ASP A 613 -0.45 -5.76 30.63
C ASP A 613 -0.62 -4.56 31.56
N LYS A 614 -1.84 -4.04 31.66
CA LYS A 614 -2.14 -2.89 32.51
C LYS A 614 -2.75 -3.35 33.83
N VAL A 615 -2.27 -2.73 34.89
CA VAL A 615 -2.90 -2.78 36.22
C VAL A 615 -3.91 -1.66 36.31
N ARG A 616 -5.08 -1.94 36.89
CA ARG A 616 -6.08 -0.91 37.29
C ARG A 616 -6.16 -0.89 38.80
N GLY A 617 -6.29 0.29 39.37
CA GLY A 617 -6.44 0.46 40.83
C GLY A 617 -6.63 1.91 41.24
N ASN A 618 -6.95 2.12 42.50
CA ASN A 618 -7.10 3.44 43.06
C ASN A 618 -5.73 4.01 43.48
N TYR A 619 -5.38 5.18 42.97
CA TYR A 619 -4.16 5.90 43.29
C TYR A 619 -4.54 7.33 43.72
N LEU A 620 -4.27 7.68 44.98
CA LEU A 620 -4.59 8.99 45.54
C LEU A 620 -6.08 9.41 45.32
N GLY A 621 -7.01 8.46 45.48
CA GLY A 621 -8.45 8.69 45.32
C GLY A 621 -8.96 8.67 43.88
N LYS A 622 -8.11 8.40 42.87
CA LYS A 622 -8.50 8.32 41.45
C LYS A 622 -8.31 6.90 40.92
N GLU A 623 -9.28 6.39 40.19
CA GLU A 623 -9.05 5.16 39.38
C GLU A 623 -8.08 5.45 38.24
N ILE A 624 -6.98 4.73 38.22
CA ILE A 624 -5.93 4.85 37.20
C ILE A 624 -5.64 3.50 36.54
N SER A 625 -4.96 3.55 35.42
CA SER A 625 -4.32 2.36 34.83
C SER A 625 -2.88 2.66 34.46
N PHE A 626 -1.99 1.70 34.75
CA PHE A 626 -0.58 1.79 34.38
C PHE A 626 -0.05 0.42 33.87
N ASN A 627 1.09 0.40 33.19
CA ASN A 627 1.68 -0.84 32.66
C ASN A 627 2.19 -1.73 33.79
N LYS A 628 1.82 -3.02 33.78
CA LYS A 628 2.31 -4.04 34.72
C LYS A 628 3.82 -4.30 34.61
N THR A 629 4.47 -3.74 33.57
CA THR A 629 5.91 -3.95 33.32
C THR A 629 6.63 -2.64 33.09
N TRP A 630 7.88 -2.56 33.56
CA TRP A 630 8.81 -1.50 33.25
C TRP A 630 10.16 -2.10 32.81
N GLY A 631 10.67 -1.72 31.64
CA GLY A 631 11.82 -2.41 31.06
C GLY A 631 11.56 -3.91 30.87
N ASN A 632 12.39 -4.74 31.46
CA ASN A 632 12.25 -6.21 31.47
C ASN A 632 11.68 -6.73 32.81
N HIS A 633 11.30 -5.86 33.75
CA HIS A 633 10.71 -6.22 35.05
C HIS A 633 9.19 -6.23 34.94
N THR A 634 8.55 -7.28 35.45
CA THR A 634 7.10 -7.37 35.65
C THR A 634 6.82 -7.18 37.13
N PHE A 635 6.05 -6.14 37.47
CA PHE A 635 5.72 -5.87 38.87
C PHE A 635 4.94 -7.00 39.50
N THR A 636 5.38 -7.42 40.67
CA THR A 636 4.66 -8.37 41.52
C THR A 636 3.42 -7.71 42.10
N ASP A 637 2.49 -8.52 42.66
CA ASP A 637 1.27 -7.99 43.23
C ASP A 637 1.57 -7.07 44.46
N LEU A 638 2.64 -7.37 45.21
CA LEU A 638 3.12 -6.54 46.33
C LEU A 638 3.65 -5.20 45.84
N GLU A 639 4.51 -5.21 44.83
CA GLU A 639 5.03 -3.98 44.21
C GLU A 639 3.89 -3.13 43.62
N ILE A 640 2.87 -3.76 43.03
CA ILE A 640 1.66 -3.09 42.54
C ILE A 640 0.91 -2.40 43.66
N GLN A 641 0.73 -3.09 44.80
CA GLN A 641 0.06 -2.50 45.99
C GLN A 641 0.86 -1.30 46.53
N ASP A 642 2.17 -1.43 46.65
CA ASP A 642 3.05 -0.34 47.10
C ASP A 642 3.02 0.85 46.11
N LEU A 643 3.04 0.60 44.82
CA LEU A 643 2.93 1.63 43.80
C LEU A 643 1.58 2.36 43.86
N LEU A 644 0.47 1.64 44.05
CA LEU A 644 -0.86 2.23 44.19
C LEU A 644 -1.00 3.01 45.53
N ALA A 645 -0.27 2.60 46.58
CA ALA A 645 -0.17 3.32 47.83
C ALA A 645 0.80 4.51 47.80
N ASN A 646 1.27 4.91 46.60
CA ASN A 646 2.24 6.01 46.38
C ASN A 646 3.60 5.79 47.04
N LYS A 647 3.99 4.55 47.29
CA LYS A 647 5.29 4.21 47.85
C LYS A 647 6.34 4.05 46.73
N GLU A 648 7.58 4.36 47.05
CA GLU A 648 8.71 4.06 46.18
C GLU A 648 9.07 2.57 46.31
N ILE A 649 9.21 1.89 45.20
CA ILE A 649 9.68 0.51 45.14
C ILE A 649 11.09 0.42 44.52
N THR A 650 11.80 -0.65 44.86
CA THR A 650 13.14 -0.94 44.29
C THR A 650 13.19 -2.39 43.82
N PHE A 651 13.65 -2.59 42.57
CA PHE A 651 13.84 -3.94 41.99
C PHE A 651 15.11 -4.01 41.16
N GLN A 652 15.50 -5.24 40.78
CA GLN A 652 16.68 -5.48 39.93
C GLN A 652 16.27 -5.52 38.46
N ALA A 653 16.72 -4.55 37.67
CA ALA A 653 16.51 -4.53 36.23
C ALA A 653 17.73 -5.12 35.49
N ALA A 654 17.52 -5.74 34.34
CA ALA A 654 18.59 -6.23 33.48
C ALA A 654 18.94 -5.19 32.40
N GLY A 655 20.22 -4.86 32.30
CA GLY A 655 20.78 -4.02 31.24
C GLY A 655 20.88 -4.78 29.89
N LYS A 656 21.22 -4.04 28.83
CA LYS A 656 21.46 -4.64 27.50
C LYS A 656 22.65 -5.60 27.47
N ASP A 657 23.57 -5.47 28.39
CA ASP A 657 24.75 -6.29 28.62
C ASP A 657 24.49 -7.50 29.51
N GLY A 658 23.25 -7.73 29.95
CA GLY A 658 22.82 -8.81 30.84
C GLY A 658 23.11 -8.55 32.33
N ASN A 659 23.81 -7.49 32.71
CA ASN A 659 24.08 -7.15 34.10
C ASN A 659 22.82 -6.61 34.78
N ARG A 660 22.62 -7.00 36.05
CA ARG A 660 21.51 -6.50 36.86
C ARG A 660 21.95 -5.23 37.63
N TYR A 661 21.04 -4.29 37.77
CA TYR A 661 21.23 -3.07 38.52
C TYR A 661 19.94 -2.65 39.26
N PRO A 662 20.05 -2.03 40.43
CA PRO A 662 18.89 -1.61 41.20
C PRO A 662 18.21 -0.41 40.49
N VAL A 663 16.88 -0.47 40.43
CA VAL A 663 16.02 0.57 39.91
C VAL A 663 15.03 0.92 40.99
N SER A 664 15.01 2.18 41.42
CA SER A 664 14.02 2.72 42.37
C SER A 664 13.10 3.70 41.65
N GLY A 665 11.83 3.74 42.06
CA GLY A 665 10.87 4.70 41.50
C GLY A 665 9.46 4.52 42.07
N LYS A 666 8.54 5.38 41.63
CA LYS A 666 7.13 5.38 42.04
C LYS A 666 6.21 5.68 40.86
N LEU A 667 4.90 5.57 41.07
CA LEU A 667 3.93 6.03 40.09
C LEU A 667 3.92 7.55 39.98
N ALA A 668 3.85 8.04 38.75
CA ALA A 668 3.66 9.46 38.47
C ALA A 668 2.83 9.65 37.21
N GLN A 669 2.16 10.79 37.14
CA GLN A 669 1.49 11.23 35.93
C GLN A 669 2.54 11.69 34.92
N GLN A 670 2.50 11.15 33.73
CA GLN A 670 3.42 11.44 32.63
C GLN A 670 2.63 11.89 31.41
N THR A 671 3.27 12.61 30.50
CA THR A 671 2.68 13.04 29.24
C THR A 671 3.48 12.45 28.08
N PHE A 672 2.79 11.78 27.16
CA PHE A 672 3.39 11.30 25.92
C PHE A 672 2.45 11.60 24.76
N LYS A 673 2.95 12.28 23.74
CA LYS A 673 2.17 12.71 22.55
C LYS A 673 0.85 13.43 22.95
N GLY A 674 0.94 14.35 23.91
CA GLY A 674 -0.20 15.14 24.38
C GLY A 674 -1.22 14.39 25.27
N LYS A 675 -1.07 13.07 25.46
CA LYS A 675 -1.94 12.27 26.33
C LYS A 675 -1.30 12.07 27.71
N GLN A 676 -2.06 12.37 28.74
CA GLN A 676 -1.65 12.09 30.12
C GLN A 676 -1.92 10.62 30.46
N TYR A 677 -0.98 9.98 31.13
CA TYR A 677 -1.08 8.61 31.63
C TYR A 677 -0.30 8.44 32.93
N TYR A 678 -0.65 7.45 33.71
CA TYR A 678 0.14 7.05 34.87
C TYR A 678 1.13 5.96 34.49
N GLY A 679 2.37 6.06 34.99
CA GLY A 679 3.40 5.08 34.74
C GLY A 679 4.48 5.12 35.82
N PHE A 680 5.27 4.06 35.89
CA PHE A 680 6.44 4.02 36.79
C PHE A 680 7.44 5.07 36.35
N GLN A 681 7.80 5.96 37.26
CA GLN A 681 8.80 7.00 37.09
C GLN A 681 10.05 6.64 37.84
N LEU A 682 11.15 6.49 37.10
CA LEU A 682 12.47 6.19 37.63
C LEU A 682 12.97 7.35 38.51
N ASN A 683 13.53 7.03 39.68
CA ASN A 683 14.30 7.94 40.52
C ASN A 683 15.72 8.05 39.89
N LYS A 684 15.92 9.14 39.15
CA LYS A 684 17.19 9.36 38.43
C LYS A 684 18.38 9.61 39.37
N GLU A 685 18.15 10.24 40.52
CA GLU A 685 19.19 10.54 41.50
C GLU A 685 19.77 9.26 42.11
N LYS A 686 18.92 8.36 42.57
CA LYS A 686 19.36 7.05 43.10
C LYS A 686 20.09 6.20 42.06
N LEU A 687 19.61 6.23 40.80
CA LEU A 687 20.31 5.52 39.73
C LEU A 687 21.70 6.14 39.46
N GLN A 688 21.77 7.46 39.44
CA GLN A 688 23.04 8.15 39.23
C GLN A 688 24.04 7.87 40.34
N GLN A 689 23.59 7.95 41.60
CA GLN A 689 24.38 7.59 42.76
C GLN A 689 24.93 6.16 42.70
N TYR A 690 24.09 5.19 42.35
CA TYR A 690 24.50 3.80 42.14
C TYR A 690 25.56 3.67 41.02
N LEU A 691 25.39 4.39 39.92
CA LEU A 691 26.34 4.36 38.79
C LEU A 691 27.69 5.01 39.16
N GLU A 692 27.68 6.05 39.98
CA GLU A 692 28.89 6.70 40.51
C GLU A 692 29.61 5.79 41.50
N GLU A 693 28.92 5.16 42.45
CA GLU A 693 29.49 4.18 43.36
C GLU A 693 30.06 2.97 42.61
N LYS A 694 29.41 2.49 41.58
CA LYS A 694 29.91 1.41 40.73
C LYS A 694 31.16 1.83 39.95
N LYS A 695 31.19 3.07 39.44
CA LYS A 695 32.37 3.62 38.79
C LYS A 695 33.56 3.74 39.76
N ALA A 696 33.28 4.20 40.99
CA ALA A 696 34.33 4.34 42.03
C ALA A 696 34.95 2.98 42.45
N LYS A 697 34.17 1.89 42.33
CA LYS A 697 34.62 0.53 42.65
C LYS A 697 35.19 -0.23 41.47
N ASP A 698 35.26 0.35 40.27
CA ASP A 698 35.77 -0.31 39.06
C ASP A 698 37.32 -0.36 39.06
N PRO A 699 37.95 -1.52 39.24
CA PRO A 699 39.41 -1.63 39.27
C PRO A 699 40.09 -1.30 37.93
N ASN A 700 39.30 -1.21 36.84
CA ASN A 700 39.77 -0.83 35.52
C ASN A 700 39.53 0.66 35.21
N ARG A 701 39.31 1.49 36.23
CA ARG A 701 39.11 2.94 36.08
C ARG A 701 40.18 3.72 36.86
N VAL A 702 40.72 4.73 36.21
CA VAL A 702 41.66 5.67 36.80
C VAL A 702 40.90 6.93 37.19
N PHE A 703 41.06 7.40 38.42
CA PHE A 703 40.56 8.67 38.91
C PHE A 703 41.70 9.62 39.13
N CYS A 704 41.65 10.82 38.61
CA CYS A 704 42.72 11.81 38.72
C CYS A 704 42.17 13.23 38.60
N THR A 705 43.01 14.21 38.94
CA THR A 705 42.75 15.62 38.67
C THR A 705 43.54 16.02 37.42
N PHE A 706 42.86 16.56 36.42
CA PHE A 706 43.45 17.08 35.19
C PHE A 706 42.95 18.50 34.96
N GLU A 707 43.84 19.43 34.75
CA GLU A 707 43.53 20.88 34.59
C GLU A 707 42.57 21.44 35.66
N GLY A 708 42.75 20.99 36.93
CA GLY A 708 41.92 21.43 38.07
C GLY A 708 40.54 20.76 38.16
N GLN A 709 40.22 19.85 37.26
CA GLN A 709 38.96 19.10 37.28
C GLN A 709 39.16 17.64 37.67
N ASN A 710 38.32 17.13 38.55
CA ASN A 710 38.29 15.69 38.86
C ASN A 710 37.69 14.91 37.72
N ILE A 711 38.48 14.12 37.02
CA ILE A 711 38.06 13.29 35.89
C ILE A 711 38.28 11.81 36.17
N SER A 712 37.68 10.97 35.38
CA SER A 712 37.97 9.54 35.40
C SER A 712 37.90 8.94 34.00
N PHE A 713 38.84 8.03 33.69
CA PHE A 713 38.86 7.32 32.41
C PHE A 713 39.12 5.82 32.62
N LYS A 714 38.84 5.01 31.59
CA LYS A 714 39.09 3.57 31.66
C LYS A 714 40.56 3.24 31.50
N ARG A 715 41.09 2.34 32.33
CA ARG A 715 42.47 1.83 32.23
C ARG A 715 42.67 0.97 30.96
N ILE A 716 41.59 0.55 30.31
CA ILE A 716 41.62 -0.23 29.06
C ILE A 716 40.91 0.57 27.98
N TRP A 717 41.56 0.83 26.85
CA TRP A 717 40.98 1.46 25.69
C TRP A 717 41.41 0.73 24.41
N GLY A 718 40.43 0.33 23.56
CA GLY A 718 40.70 -0.38 22.30
C GLY A 718 41.45 -1.71 22.45
N GLY A 719 41.42 -2.34 23.62
CA GLY A 719 42.17 -3.55 23.93
C GLY A 719 43.55 -3.32 24.54
N HIS A 720 44.09 -2.08 24.49
CA HIS A 720 45.31 -1.71 25.19
C HIS A 720 45.00 -1.37 26.66
N ARG A 721 45.79 -1.94 27.60
CA ARG A 721 45.72 -1.63 29.02
C ARG A 721 46.85 -0.64 29.35
N PHE A 722 46.49 0.58 29.69
CA PHE A 722 47.47 1.61 30.07
C PHE A 722 48.31 1.19 31.27
N THR A 723 49.64 1.30 31.14
CA THR A 723 50.56 1.12 32.24
C THR A 723 50.48 2.31 33.20
N ASP A 724 51.02 2.16 34.41
CA ASP A 724 51.03 3.29 35.37
C ASP A 724 51.87 4.47 34.87
N GLU A 725 52.94 4.24 34.11
CA GLU A 725 53.75 5.27 33.46
C GLU A 725 52.93 6.01 32.35
N GLU A 726 52.18 5.27 31.53
CA GLU A 726 51.34 5.88 30.51
C GLU A 726 50.21 6.68 31.14
N ILE A 727 49.64 6.21 32.25
CA ILE A 727 48.63 6.93 33.03
C ILE A 727 49.19 8.23 33.58
N GLN A 728 50.40 8.23 34.12
CA GLN A 728 51.05 9.44 34.64
C GLN A 728 51.30 10.48 33.52
N LYS A 729 51.77 10.05 32.36
CA LYS A 729 51.92 10.92 31.19
C LYS A 729 50.58 11.52 30.73
N LEU A 730 49.53 10.72 30.66
CA LEU A 730 48.15 11.19 30.32
C LEU A 730 47.67 12.24 31.34
N ILE A 731 47.89 12.02 32.64
CA ILE A 731 47.51 12.97 33.69
C ILE A 731 48.31 14.28 33.58
N GLN A 732 49.55 14.24 33.10
CA GLN A 732 50.37 15.42 32.84
C GLN A 732 50.06 16.10 31.50
N GLY A 733 49.08 15.56 30.72
CA GLY A 733 48.72 16.12 29.42
C GLY A 733 49.69 15.77 28.30
N GLU A 734 50.59 14.79 28.52
CA GLU A 734 51.51 14.32 27.52
C GLU A 734 50.89 13.30 26.56
N LYS A 735 51.44 13.24 25.33
CA LYS A 735 51.02 12.26 24.35
C LYS A 735 51.68 10.91 24.64
N ILE A 736 50.89 9.84 24.56
CA ILE A 736 51.38 8.47 24.58
C ILE A 736 51.13 7.80 23.23
N SER A 737 51.92 6.78 22.88
CA SER A 737 51.77 6.00 21.66
C SER A 737 51.84 4.51 21.99
N PHE A 738 50.89 3.76 21.48
CA PHE A 738 50.83 2.30 21.65
C PHE A 738 50.26 1.61 20.41
N SER A 739 50.54 0.31 20.27
CA SER A 739 50.09 -0.49 19.12
C SER A 739 48.73 -1.12 19.38
N MET A 740 47.86 -1.08 18.37
CA MET A 740 46.57 -1.72 18.39
C MET A 740 46.40 -2.64 17.19
N THR A 741 45.60 -3.70 17.36
CA THR A 741 45.24 -4.62 16.29
C THR A 741 43.82 -4.35 15.81
N SER A 742 43.66 -4.13 14.52
CA SER A 742 42.36 -3.92 13.90
C SER A 742 41.54 -5.22 13.90
N LYS A 743 40.22 -5.13 13.72
CA LYS A 743 39.36 -6.29 13.55
C LYS A 743 39.71 -7.20 12.36
N ARG A 744 40.58 -6.73 11.46
CA ARG A 744 41.11 -7.45 10.29
C ARG A 744 42.50 -8.02 10.51
N GLY A 745 43.05 -7.93 11.76
CA GLY A 745 44.35 -8.50 12.11
C GLY A 745 45.56 -7.63 11.79
N SER A 746 45.41 -6.43 11.22
CA SER A 746 46.52 -5.53 10.96
C SER A 746 46.85 -4.70 12.21
N THR A 747 48.16 -4.54 12.53
CA THR A 747 48.66 -3.71 13.65
C THR A 747 48.89 -2.28 13.18
N TYR A 748 48.46 -1.31 13.96
CA TYR A 748 48.66 0.12 13.72
C TYR A 748 48.97 0.85 15.05
N THR A 749 49.68 1.93 14.97
CA THR A 749 50.05 2.74 16.15
C THR A 749 49.01 3.82 16.37
N VAL A 750 48.55 3.95 17.60
CA VAL A 750 47.66 5.04 18.05
C VAL A 750 48.46 5.97 18.93
N THR A 751 48.34 7.27 18.64
CA THR A 751 48.96 8.34 19.46
C THR A 751 47.84 9.27 19.92
N GLY A 752 47.80 9.57 21.21
CA GLY A 752 46.80 10.45 21.81
C GLY A 752 47.20 10.97 23.18
N LYS A 753 46.44 11.93 23.72
CA LYS A 753 46.59 12.46 25.07
C LYS A 753 45.22 12.52 25.77
#